data_53b0fd2a95f0fbc96bcd2b5644680587
#
_entry.id   53b0fd2a95f0fbc96bcd2b5644680587
#
_cell.length_a   1.000
_cell.length_b   1.000
_cell.length_c   1.000
_cell.angle_alpha   90.00
_cell.angle_beta   90.00
_cell.angle_gamma   90.00
#
_symmetry.space_group_name_H-M   'P 1'
#
loop_
_entity.id
_entity.type
_entity.pdbx_description
1 polymer ?
#
loop_
_entity_poly.entity_id
_entity_poly.type
_entity_poly.pdbx_seq_one_letter_code
_entity_poly.pdbx_strand_id
1 'polypeptide(L)'
;MGKNLVIVESPAKAKTIGKFLGKNYTVKASVGHIRDLPKSKLGVDVENDFEPQYITIRGKGSVVNELKKQAKKSDKVYLATDPDREGEAISWHLAYLLGLNEEEPIRIEFNEITKDAIKKAIKHPRKIDRPLVDAQQARRVVDRLVGYKISPILWAKIRKGLSAGRVQSVATKLICDRENEINAFEPEEYWSIDAITQVDKKNKVDFKFYGDEKGKIELHSKDEVDLILKSIKNKDLVIKAVEKKERKRSAPKPFTTSSLQQEASGKLSFTTKKTMIVAQQLYEGVDIKGKGSLGLITYIRTDSFRISDEAQENAKNYINDKYGKDYFKKYQNNSKSKKKIQDAHECIRPSYVDLAPEDIEDSLSKEQFKLYKLIWERFIATMMADAIYDSQNISASIDKYIFKTSGSKLKFDGFMKVYSFSSQEETILPDMKEESVFPVKKIDPKQHFTQPPARYSEASLVKTLEELGIGRPSTYAPTISTILQRDYVEKKGNSLIPTELGFIVTEIMSENFKEIVDYTFTADMENNLDKIEDGEIEWQNIVKDFYSPLEESIEKAVENIEKVILEEKTDEICDICGSEMVIKFGRFGKFIACKNYPECKGTKPILERIGIKCPECSDGDVIIRKTKKGRIFYGCSSFPKCRFVSWDRPNGEKCPKCDSFLVIAKTKTTEKIKCSNKECDYEK
;
A
#
# COMPACT_ATOMS: atom_id res chain seq x y z
N MET A 1 30.92 37.42 7.99
CA MET A 1 30.88 36.15 7.26
C MET A 1 29.43 35.84 6.89
N GLY A 2 29.17 35.68 5.62
CA GLY A 2 27.86 35.26 5.13
C GLY A 2 27.54 33.86 5.64
N LYS A 3 26.24 33.51 5.67
CA LYS A 3 25.81 32.14 6.03
C LYS A 3 25.61 31.31 4.78
N ASN A 4 25.89 30.02 4.83
CA ASN A 4 25.55 29.10 3.76
C ASN A 4 24.05 28.82 3.78
N LEU A 5 23.42 28.69 2.61
CA LEU A 5 22.02 28.31 2.46
C LEU A 5 21.94 26.81 2.13
N VAL A 6 21.11 26.08 2.86
CA VAL A 6 20.75 24.70 2.54
C VAL A 6 19.26 24.64 2.22
N ILE A 7 18.89 24.12 1.05
CA ILE A 7 17.51 24.01 0.61
C ILE A 7 17.09 22.55 0.63
N VAL A 8 16.02 22.25 1.34
CA VAL A 8 15.40 20.92 1.47
C VAL A 8 13.97 20.94 0.94
N GLU A 9 13.30 19.80 0.87
CA GLU A 9 11.94 19.71 0.31
C GLU A 9 10.85 20.15 1.30
N SER A 10 11.00 19.80 2.58
CA SER A 10 9.93 20.00 3.56
C SER A 10 10.34 20.87 4.76
N PRO A 11 9.37 21.59 5.38
CA PRO A 11 9.63 22.35 6.61
C PRO A 11 10.09 21.48 7.77
N ALA A 12 9.64 20.21 7.86
CA ALA A 12 10.06 19.29 8.91
C ALA A 12 11.56 18.98 8.80
N LYS A 13 12.05 18.62 7.59
CA LYS A 13 13.47 18.46 7.32
C LYS A 13 14.27 19.73 7.63
N ALA A 14 13.76 20.90 7.24
CA ALA A 14 14.43 22.17 7.51
C ALA A 14 14.62 22.40 9.02
N LYS A 15 13.62 22.07 9.83
CA LYS A 15 13.68 22.16 11.29
C LYS A 15 14.72 21.22 11.87
N THR A 16 14.74 19.95 11.45
CA THR A 16 15.65 18.93 11.97
C THR A 16 17.09 19.20 11.55
N ILE A 17 17.34 19.40 10.26
CA ILE A 17 18.68 19.64 9.71
C ILE A 17 19.26 20.97 10.21
N GLY A 18 18.42 22.00 10.34
CA GLY A 18 18.85 23.30 10.86
C GLY A 18 19.44 23.23 12.28
N LYS A 19 18.92 22.33 13.13
CA LYS A 19 19.48 22.07 14.46
C LYS A 19 20.88 21.41 14.41
N PHE A 20 21.12 20.55 13.42
CA PHE A 20 22.39 19.82 13.29
C PHE A 20 23.52 20.67 12.70
N LEU A 21 23.20 21.60 11.79
CA LEU A 21 24.18 22.42 11.09
C LEU A 21 24.60 23.69 11.87
N GLY A 22 23.78 24.16 12.81
CA GLY A 22 24.10 25.30 13.67
C GLY A 22 24.07 26.65 12.97
N LYS A 23 24.72 27.68 13.60
CA LYS A 23 24.52 29.09 13.28
C LYS A 23 25.09 29.55 11.92
N ASN A 24 26.03 28.79 11.34
CA ASN A 24 26.68 29.12 10.07
C ASN A 24 25.85 28.76 8.83
N TYR A 25 24.71 28.12 9.04
CA TYR A 25 23.83 27.68 7.97
C TYR A 25 22.42 28.20 8.18
N THR A 26 21.80 28.59 7.06
CA THR A 26 20.35 28.85 7.00
C THR A 26 19.70 27.71 6.25
N VAL A 27 18.76 27.03 6.87
CA VAL A 27 18.04 25.92 6.21
C VAL A 27 16.64 26.37 5.85
N LYS A 28 16.23 26.22 4.59
CA LYS A 28 14.93 26.60 4.05
C LYS A 28 14.30 25.44 3.29
N ALA A 29 12.98 25.46 3.15
CA ALA A 29 12.23 24.45 2.41
C ALA A 29 11.66 24.99 1.10
N SER A 30 11.72 24.19 0.01
CA SER A 30 11.02 24.45 -1.25
C SER A 30 9.52 24.11 -1.17
N VAL A 31 9.14 23.33 -0.14
CA VAL A 31 7.78 22.80 0.03
C VAL A 31 7.36 21.94 -1.17
N GLY A 32 8.22 21.01 -1.56
CA GLY A 32 8.06 20.10 -2.71
C GLY A 32 8.47 20.76 -4.03
N HIS A 33 7.92 20.27 -5.14
CA HIS A 33 8.19 20.81 -6.47
C HIS A 33 7.82 22.29 -6.61
N ILE A 34 8.67 23.05 -7.32
CA ILE A 34 8.50 24.49 -7.57
C ILE A 34 8.24 24.81 -9.06
N ARG A 35 8.65 23.92 -9.97
CA ARG A 35 8.34 23.95 -11.40
C ARG A 35 7.65 22.65 -11.80
N ASP A 36 6.76 22.73 -12.76
CA ASP A 36 6.09 21.58 -13.39
C ASP A 36 5.57 21.99 -14.76
N LEU A 37 5.11 21.00 -15.54
CA LEU A 37 4.42 21.23 -16.79
C LEU A 37 3.09 21.97 -16.55
N PRO A 38 2.64 22.86 -17.45
CA PRO A 38 1.39 23.60 -17.30
C PRO A 38 0.18 22.64 -17.22
N LYS A 39 -0.79 22.96 -16.34
CA LYS A 39 -1.97 22.11 -16.14
C LYS A 39 -2.99 22.18 -17.28
N SER A 40 -3.03 23.28 -18.04
CA SER A 40 -4.05 23.56 -19.07
C SER A 40 -3.59 23.24 -20.50
N LYS A 41 -2.33 22.86 -20.68
CA LYS A 41 -1.74 22.51 -21.99
C LYS A 41 -0.96 21.21 -21.84
N LEU A 42 -0.63 20.57 -22.97
CA LEU A 42 0.29 19.42 -22.99
C LEU A 42 1.61 19.78 -22.33
N GLY A 43 2.20 20.92 -22.71
CA GLY A 43 3.45 21.42 -22.14
C GLY A 43 4.67 20.59 -22.52
N VAL A 44 4.56 19.81 -23.57
CA VAL A 44 5.62 19.03 -24.21
C VAL A 44 5.60 19.36 -25.68
N ASP A 45 6.72 19.74 -26.23
CA ASP A 45 6.88 20.06 -27.64
C ASP A 45 7.26 18.79 -28.42
N VAL A 46 6.25 18.16 -29.02
CA VAL A 46 6.41 16.86 -29.70
C VAL A 46 7.21 16.98 -31.01
N GLU A 47 7.22 18.17 -31.62
CA GLU A 47 7.95 18.44 -32.87
C GLU A 47 9.42 18.77 -32.62
N ASN A 48 9.77 19.16 -31.39
CA ASN A 48 11.11 19.53 -30.97
C ASN A 48 11.61 18.59 -29.85
N ASP A 49 11.91 17.36 -30.20
CA ASP A 49 12.49 16.30 -29.35
C ASP A 49 11.81 16.16 -27.96
N PHE A 50 10.49 16.40 -27.91
CA PHE A 50 9.68 16.30 -26.69
C PHE A 50 10.09 17.27 -25.58
N GLU A 51 10.66 18.42 -25.91
CA GLU A 51 11.15 19.37 -24.92
C GLU A 51 10.04 19.80 -23.96
N PRO A 52 10.23 19.67 -22.63
CA PRO A 52 9.22 20.01 -21.64
C PRO A 52 9.22 21.50 -21.29
N GLN A 53 8.08 22.14 -21.43
CA GLN A 53 7.87 23.56 -21.11
C GLN A 53 7.56 23.77 -19.65
N TYR A 54 8.56 23.76 -18.79
CA TYR A 54 8.37 23.95 -17.34
C TYR A 54 8.01 25.38 -16.98
N ILE A 55 7.00 25.52 -16.13
CA ILE A 55 6.56 26.79 -15.52
C ILE A 55 6.64 26.72 -13.99
N THR A 56 6.76 27.87 -13.34
CA THR A 56 6.62 27.93 -11.88
C THR A 56 5.18 27.54 -11.49
N ILE A 57 5.05 26.60 -10.55
CA ILE A 57 3.76 26.13 -10.06
C ILE A 57 2.97 27.29 -9.44
N ARG A 58 1.69 27.43 -9.82
CA ARG A 58 0.80 28.47 -9.26
C ARG A 58 0.75 28.36 -7.73
N GLY A 59 0.99 29.49 -7.06
CA GLY A 59 1.05 29.57 -5.59
C GLY A 59 2.46 29.37 -5.00
N LYS A 60 3.47 29.02 -5.80
CA LYS A 60 4.86 28.87 -5.32
C LYS A 60 5.72 30.15 -5.46
N GLY A 61 5.19 31.19 -6.08
CA GLY A 61 5.95 32.44 -6.33
C GLY A 61 6.54 33.05 -5.06
N SER A 62 5.83 33.07 -3.95
CA SER A 62 6.34 33.58 -2.67
C SER A 62 7.52 32.78 -2.13
N VAL A 63 7.45 31.45 -2.22
CA VAL A 63 8.53 30.53 -1.81
C VAL A 63 9.77 30.76 -2.69
N VAL A 64 9.59 30.82 -4.00
CA VAL A 64 10.69 31.06 -4.96
C VAL A 64 11.35 32.42 -4.68
N ASN A 65 10.57 33.48 -4.46
CA ASN A 65 11.10 34.82 -4.16
C ASN A 65 11.88 34.83 -2.84
N GLU A 66 11.38 34.15 -1.81
CA GLU A 66 12.11 34.02 -0.53
C GLU A 66 13.43 33.27 -0.72
N LEU A 67 13.42 32.14 -1.46
CA LEU A 67 14.63 31.36 -1.74
C LEU A 67 15.65 32.20 -2.55
N LYS A 68 15.22 32.96 -3.57
CA LYS A 68 16.07 33.88 -4.33
C LYS A 68 16.70 34.96 -3.44
N LYS A 69 15.91 35.51 -2.52
CA LYS A 69 16.40 36.54 -1.57
C LYS A 69 17.43 35.94 -0.61
N GLN A 70 17.24 34.72 -0.14
CA GLN A 70 18.19 34.05 0.74
C GLN A 70 19.46 33.64 -0.01
N ALA A 71 19.34 33.08 -1.22
CA ALA A 71 20.48 32.68 -2.05
C ALA A 71 21.43 33.86 -2.32
N LYS A 72 20.87 35.04 -2.68
CA LYS A 72 21.67 36.26 -2.89
C LYS A 72 22.43 36.77 -1.65
N LYS A 73 22.00 36.36 -0.45
CA LYS A 73 22.62 36.77 0.83
C LYS A 73 23.60 35.71 1.37
N SER A 74 23.72 34.61 0.70
CA SER A 74 24.50 33.46 1.15
C SER A 74 25.79 33.34 0.36
N ASP A 75 26.85 32.88 1.04
CA ASP A 75 28.16 32.66 0.42
C ASP A 75 28.13 31.45 -0.51
N LYS A 76 27.40 30.38 -0.08
CA LYS A 76 27.18 29.16 -0.85
C LYS A 76 25.75 28.69 -0.68
N VAL A 77 25.23 28.03 -1.73
CA VAL A 77 23.90 27.39 -1.72
C VAL A 77 24.08 25.89 -1.95
N TYR A 78 23.47 25.11 -1.09
CA TYR A 78 23.44 23.65 -1.17
C TYR A 78 22.00 23.15 -1.34
N LEU A 79 21.82 22.17 -2.21
CA LEU A 79 20.55 21.52 -2.52
C LEU A 79 20.54 20.15 -1.88
N ALA A 80 19.72 19.99 -0.84
CA ALA A 80 19.69 18.82 0.06
C ALA A 80 18.32 18.13 0.03
N THR A 81 17.82 17.86 -1.19
CA THR A 81 16.58 17.12 -1.45
C THR A 81 16.79 15.62 -1.30
N ASP A 82 15.71 14.81 -1.31
CA ASP A 82 15.78 13.35 -1.16
C ASP A 82 16.74 12.71 -2.17
N PRO A 83 17.31 11.54 -1.83
CA PRO A 83 18.27 10.83 -2.68
C PRO A 83 17.59 9.99 -3.77
N ASP A 84 16.50 10.46 -4.37
CA ASP A 84 15.81 9.81 -5.48
C ASP A 84 15.71 10.74 -6.70
N ARG A 85 15.25 10.19 -7.85
CA ARG A 85 15.09 10.95 -9.09
C ARG A 85 14.14 12.15 -8.95
N GLU A 86 13.16 12.11 -8.04
CA GLU A 86 12.27 13.24 -7.78
C GLU A 86 13.00 14.37 -7.03
N GLY A 87 13.81 14.00 -6.02
CA GLY A 87 14.64 14.95 -5.30
C GLY A 87 15.71 15.57 -6.19
N GLU A 88 16.31 14.80 -7.10
CA GLU A 88 17.29 15.31 -8.07
C GLU A 88 16.64 16.32 -9.02
N ALA A 89 15.46 16.03 -9.56
CA ALA A 89 14.71 16.96 -10.39
C ALA A 89 14.31 18.24 -9.64
N ILE A 90 13.94 18.14 -8.36
CA ILE A 90 13.67 19.31 -7.53
C ILE A 90 14.94 20.17 -7.39
N SER A 91 16.10 19.55 -7.14
CA SER A 91 17.39 20.24 -7.08
C SER A 91 17.73 20.93 -8.38
N TRP A 92 17.57 20.27 -9.51
CA TRP A 92 17.79 20.83 -10.84
C TRP A 92 16.87 22.03 -11.12
N HIS A 93 15.58 21.91 -10.79
CA HIS A 93 14.65 23.02 -10.91
C HIS A 93 15.00 24.22 -10.00
N LEU A 94 15.51 23.94 -8.80
CA LEU A 94 16.00 24.97 -7.89
C LEU A 94 17.25 25.67 -8.45
N ALA A 95 18.22 24.90 -8.97
CA ALA A 95 19.42 25.46 -9.57
C ALA A 95 19.06 26.41 -10.72
N TYR A 96 18.18 26.00 -11.63
CA TYR A 96 17.69 26.83 -12.72
C TYR A 96 17.04 28.15 -12.20
N LEU A 97 16.13 28.08 -11.24
CA LEU A 97 15.41 29.25 -10.74
C LEU A 97 16.30 30.21 -9.95
N LEU A 98 17.33 29.70 -9.29
CA LEU A 98 18.27 30.49 -8.48
C LEU A 98 19.48 30.95 -9.26
N GLY A 99 19.66 30.52 -10.53
CA GLY A 99 20.80 30.84 -11.37
C GLY A 99 22.10 30.22 -10.85
N LEU A 100 22.01 28.99 -10.29
CA LEU A 100 23.20 28.27 -9.83
C LEU A 100 23.78 27.46 -10.99
N ASN A 101 25.10 27.27 -10.98
CA ASN A 101 25.79 26.40 -11.92
C ASN A 101 25.64 24.96 -11.49
N GLU A 102 24.96 24.14 -12.30
CA GLU A 102 24.74 22.70 -12.03
C GLU A 102 26.01 21.86 -12.12
N GLU A 103 27.06 22.36 -12.75
CA GLU A 103 28.38 21.73 -12.81
C GLU A 103 29.21 21.91 -11.53
N GLU A 104 28.77 22.80 -10.63
CA GLU A 104 29.42 22.97 -9.32
C GLU A 104 28.91 21.95 -8.29
N PRO A 105 29.71 21.63 -7.27
CA PRO A 105 29.34 20.71 -6.21
C PRO A 105 28.34 21.39 -5.22
N ILE A 106 27.07 21.43 -5.62
CA ILE A 106 25.98 22.08 -4.87
C ILE A 106 24.96 21.08 -4.33
N ARG A 107 25.00 19.82 -4.75
CA ARG A 107 24.08 18.76 -4.34
C ARG A 107 24.60 17.99 -3.12
N ILE A 108 23.77 17.83 -2.11
CA ILE A 108 24.08 17.05 -0.89
C ILE A 108 23.08 15.89 -0.78
N GLU A 109 23.60 14.74 -0.52
CA GLU A 109 22.82 13.49 -0.38
C GLU A 109 23.03 12.81 0.96
N PHE A 110 21.95 12.25 1.52
CA PHE A 110 22.00 11.45 2.74
C PHE A 110 20.80 10.49 2.78
N ASN A 111 21.05 9.27 3.24
CA ASN A 111 20.02 8.22 3.38
C ASN A 111 19.29 8.28 4.74
N GLU A 112 19.80 9.05 5.71
CA GLU A 112 19.20 9.24 7.03
C GLU A 112 19.44 10.66 7.53
N ILE A 113 18.50 11.17 8.33
CA ILE A 113 18.60 12.53 8.89
C ILE A 113 19.15 12.44 10.32
N THR A 114 20.44 12.06 10.39
CA THR A 114 21.25 12.07 11.62
C THR A 114 22.27 13.21 11.58
N LYS A 115 22.76 13.60 12.76
CA LYS A 115 23.76 14.67 12.86
C LYS A 115 25.05 14.34 12.09
N ASP A 116 25.49 13.10 12.17
CA ASP A 116 26.76 12.66 11.57
C ASP A 116 26.61 12.49 10.04
N ALA A 117 25.51 11.89 9.58
CA ALA A 117 25.24 11.78 8.15
C ALA A 117 25.14 13.16 7.48
N ILE A 118 24.42 14.12 8.07
CA ILE A 118 24.31 15.48 7.55
C ILE A 118 25.66 16.20 7.55
N LYS A 119 26.44 16.09 8.61
CA LYS A 119 27.79 16.71 8.67
C LYS A 119 28.78 16.08 7.70
N LYS A 120 28.66 14.78 7.45
CA LYS A 120 29.48 14.08 6.45
C LYS A 120 29.07 14.52 5.04
N ALA A 121 27.77 14.53 4.73
CA ALA A 121 27.25 14.90 3.43
C ALA A 121 27.63 16.34 3.02
N ILE A 122 27.55 17.32 3.94
CA ILE A 122 27.87 18.71 3.63
C ILE A 122 29.37 18.96 3.35
N LYS A 123 30.25 18.03 3.77
CA LYS A 123 31.67 18.07 3.45
C LYS A 123 32.00 17.47 2.09
N HIS A 124 31.08 16.68 1.52
CA HIS A 124 31.27 15.98 0.26
C HIS A 124 30.09 16.26 -0.70
N PRO A 125 29.87 17.53 -1.07
CA PRO A 125 28.83 17.86 -2.04
C PRO A 125 29.24 17.35 -3.42
N ARG A 126 28.26 16.99 -4.25
CA ARG A 126 28.45 16.57 -5.64
C ARG A 126 27.76 17.52 -6.61
N LYS A 127 27.98 17.34 -7.89
CA LYS A 127 27.20 17.95 -8.96
C LYS A 127 25.79 17.36 -9.00
N ILE A 128 24.89 18.05 -9.69
CA ILE A 128 23.58 17.49 -10.05
C ILE A 128 23.83 16.31 -11.00
N ASP A 129 23.17 15.19 -10.73
CA ASP A 129 23.22 13.99 -11.56
C ASP A 129 22.22 14.12 -12.72
N ARG A 130 22.74 14.43 -13.90
CA ARG A 130 21.91 14.69 -15.07
C ARG A 130 21.12 13.45 -15.53
N PRO A 131 21.66 12.25 -15.59
CA PRO A 131 20.92 11.02 -15.85
C PRO A 131 19.71 10.80 -14.93
N LEU A 132 19.83 11.07 -13.62
CA LEU A 132 18.70 11.01 -12.69
C LEU A 132 17.60 12.03 -13.02
N VAL A 133 18.00 13.25 -13.38
CA VAL A 133 17.06 14.30 -13.83
C VAL A 133 16.35 13.85 -15.10
N ASP A 134 17.09 13.32 -16.06
CA ASP A 134 16.57 12.90 -17.36
C ASP A 134 15.61 11.70 -17.21
N ALA A 135 15.88 10.76 -16.29
CA ALA A 135 14.98 9.67 -15.97
C ALA A 135 13.64 10.17 -15.37
N GLN A 136 13.70 11.16 -14.48
CA GLN A 136 12.48 11.80 -13.94
C GLN A 136 11.74 12.57 -15.04
N GLN A 137 12.45 13.31 -15.87
CA GLN A 137 11.90 14.07 -17.01
C GLN A 137 11.20 13.15 -18.00
N ALA A 138 11.86 12.06 -18.42
CA ALA A 138 11.28 11.04 -19.30
C ALA A 138 9.96 10.50 -18.73
N ARG A 139 9.98 10.08 -17.46
CA ARG A 139 8.78 9.62 -16.77
C ARG A 139 7.68 10.68 -16.78
N ARG A 140 8.03 11.93 -16.43
CA ARG A 140 7.08 13.03 -16.39
C ARG A 140 6.45 13.32 -17.74
N VAL A 141 7.24 13.26 -18.82
CA VAL A 141 6.79 13.45 -20.20
C VAL A 141 5.89 12.31 -20.63
N VAL A 142 6.29 11.04 -20.47
CA VAL A 142 5.47 9.87 -20.82
C VAL A 142 4.14 9.86 -20.07
N ASP A 143 4.15 10.08 -18.75
CA ASP A 143 2.91 10.12 -17.96
C ASP A 143 2.02 11.31 -18.36
N ARG A 144 2.62 12.42 -18.82
CA ARG A 144 1.89 13.57 -19.37
C ARG A 144 1.24 13.24 -20.71
N LEU A 145 1.96 12.61 -21.63
CA LEU A 145 1.44 12.20 -22.94
C LEU A 145 0.24 11.25 -22.77
N VAL A 146 0.38 10.20 -21.97
CA VAL A 146 -0.73 9.26 -21.68
C VAL A 146 -1.92 9.98 -21.06
N GLY A 147 -1.69 10.69 -19.96
CA GLY A 147 -2.78 11.32 -19.22
C GLY A 147 -3.49 12.42 -19.98
N TYR A 148 -2.78 13.21 -20.75
CA TYR A 148 -3.31 14.37 -21.46
C TYR A 148 -4.00 13.98 -22.80
N LYS A 149 -3.49 12.97 -23.48
CA LYS A 149 -4.05 12.50 -24.75
C LYS A 149 -5.23 11.53 -24.55
N ILE A 150 -5.15 10.57 -23.61
CA ILE A 150 -6.20 9.55 -23.42
C ILE A 150 -7.35 10.03 -22.51
N SER A 151 -7.07 10.77 -21.42
CA SER A 151 -8.13 11.19 -20.50
C SER A 151 -9.26 11.99 -21.15
N PRO A 152 -9.02 12.91 -22.11
CA PRO A 152 -10.11 13.59 -22.83
C PRO A 152 -11.03 12.65 -23.62
N ILE A 153 -10.49 11.54 -24.15
CA ILE A 153 -11.29 10.51 -24.87
C ILE A 153 -12.23 9.85 -23.85
N LEU A 154 -11.72 9.43 -22.70
CA LEU A 154 -12.55 8.88 -21.63
C LEU A 154 -13.63 9.89 -21.17
N TRP A 155 -13.31 11.20 -21.15
CA TRP A 155 -14.30 12.22 -20.78
C TRP A 155 -15.41 12.39 -21.82
N ALA A 156 -15.05 12.32 -23.08
CA ALA A 156 -16.00 12.46 -24.18
C ALA A 156 -16.88 11.22 -24.32
N LYS A 157 -16.29 10.03 -24.12
CA LYS A 157 -16.97 8.76 -24.41
C LYS A 157 -17.66 8.14 -23.17
N ILE A 158 -17.23 8.46 -21.95
CA ILE A 158 -17.79 7.92 -20.70
C ILE A 158 -18.28 9.07 -19.81
N ARG A 159 -17.36 9.71 -19.05
CA ARG A 159 -17.68 10.86 -18.18
C ARG A 159 -16.48 11.71 -17.82
N LYS A 160 -16.71 12.99 -17.51
CA LYS A 160 -15.67 13.90 -17.01
C LYS A 160 -15.07 13.43 -15.67
N GLY A 161 -13.79 13.72 -15.47
CA GLY A 161 -13.08 13.44 -14.23
C GLY A 161 -12.36 12.09 -14.20
N LEU A 162 -12.47 11.25 -15.23
CA LEU A 162 -11.68 10.04 -15.40
C LEU A 162 -10.23 10.38 -15.77
N SER A 163 -9.32 9.46 -15.52
CA SER A 163 -7.92 9.60 -15.94
C SER A 163 -7.36 8.27 -16.42
N ALA A 164 -6.57 8.31 -17.47
CA ALA A 164 -5.68 7.21 -17.85
C ALA A 164 -4.28 7.48 -17.34
N GLY A 165 -3.55 6.41 -17.03
CA GLY A 165 -2.15 6.45 -16.63
C GLY A 165 -1.60 5.04 -16.69
N ARG A 166 -0.34 4.86 -17.11
CA ARG A 166 0.28 3.54 -17.34
C ARG A 166 0.08 2.58 -16.15
N VAL A 167 0.71 2.86 -15.03
CA VAL A 167 0.65 2.00 -13.83
C VAL A 167 -0.77 1.92 -13.25
N GLN A 168 -1.54 3.02 -13.30
CA GLN A 168 -2.93 3.07 -12.85
C GLN A 168 -3.84 2.14 -13.65
N SER A 169 -3.74 2.15 -14.98
CA SER A 169 -4.58 1.33 -15.85
C SER A 169 -4.25 -0.15 -15.71
N VAL A 170 -2.97 -0.49 -15.60
CA VAL A 170 -2.51 -1.85 -15.32
C VAL A 170 -2.98 -2.34 -13.96
N ALA A 171 -2.88 -1.52 -12.90
CA ALA A 171 -3.36 -1.89 -11.57
C ALA A 171 -4.88 -2.14 -11.55
N THR A 172 -5.67 -1.35 -12.29
CA THR A 172 -7.11 -1.57 -12.43
C THR A 172 -7.39 -2.86 -13.19
N LYS A 173 -6.65 -3.11 -14.28
CA LYS A 173 -6.78 -4.34 -15.09
C LYS A 173 -6.50 -5.60 -14.27
N LEU A 174 -5.43 -5.61 -13.46
CA LEU A 174 -5.12 -6.73 -12.57
C LEU A 174 -6.30 -7.08 -11.64
N ILE A 175 -6.99 -6.07 -11.12
CA ILE A 175 -8.14 -6.26 -10.24
C ILE A 175 -9.34 -6.78 -11.03
N CYS A 176 -9.59 -6.25 -12.24
CA CYS A 176 -10.65 -6.72 -13.12
C CYS A 176 -10.42 -8.16 -13.58
N ASP A 177 -9.20 -8.49 -14.00
CA ASP A 177 -8.84 -9.85 -14.43
C ASP A 177 -9.04 -10.85 -13.29
N ARG A 178 -8.65 -10.50 -12.05
CA ARG A 178 -8.87 -11.31 -10.87
C ARG A 178 -10.37 -11.52 -10.58
N GLU A 179 -11.19 -10.52 -10.74
CA GLU A 179 -12.64 -10.67 -10.56
C GLU A 179 -13.26 -11.55 -11.64
N ASN A 180 -12.77 -11.47 -12.88
CA ASN A 180 -13.16 -12.38 -13.95
C ASN A 180 -12.76 -13.82 -13.67
N GLU A 181 -11.54 -14.05 -13.15
CA GLU A 181 -11.09 -15.38 -12.68
C GLU A 181 -12.02 -15.95 -11.59
N ILE A 182 -12.41 -15.09 -10.63
CA ILE A 182 -13.32 -15.50 -9.55
C ILE A 182 -14.71 -15.85 -10.09
N ASN A 183 -15.23 -15.04 -11.02
CA ASN A 183 -16.55 -15.25 -11.59
C ASN A 183 -16.63 -16.47 -12.52
N ALA A 184 -15.53 -16.81 -13.16
CA ALA A 184 -15.41 -18.00 -14.03
C ALA A 184 -15.00 -19.26 -13.27
N PHE A 185 -14.74 -19.17 -11.97
CA PHE A 185 -14.24 -20.29 -11.19
C PHE A 185 -15.33 -21.32 -10.91
N GLU A 186 -15.06 -22.57 -11.25
CA GLU A 186 -15.89 -23.71 -10.93
C GLU A 186 -15.26 -24.52 -9.78
N PRO A 187 -15.95 -24.66 -8.65
CA PRO A 187 -15.45 -25.45 -7.51
C PRO A 187 -15.32 -26.94 -7.84
N GLU A 188 -14.16 -27.51 -7.65
CA GLU A 188 -13.89 -28.95 -7.78
C GLU A 188 -13.96 -29.60 -6.42
N GLU A 189 -14.65 -30.76 -6.36
CA GLU A 189 -14.76 -31.60 -5.16
C GLU A 189 -13.44 -32.34 -4.90
N TYR A 190 -13.00 -32.35 -3.66
CA TYR A 190 -11.93 -33.20 -3.19
C TYR A 190 -12.17 -33.63 -1.74
N TRP A 191 -11.50 -34.71 -1.33
CA TRP A 191 -11.69 -35.29 -0.02
C TRP A 191 -10.39 -35.42 0.75
N SER A 192 -10.50 -35.40 2.08
CA SER A 192 -9.43 -35.79 3.00
C SER A 192 -9.95 -36.83 4.00
N ILE A 193 -9.05 -37.69 4.49
CA ILE A 193 -9.37 -38.65 5.53
C ILE A 193 -8.37 -38.45 6.66
N ASP A 194 -8.89 -38.14 7.86
CA ASP A 194 -8.11 -38.03 9.08
C ASP A 194 -8.33 -39.30 9.94
N ALA A 195 -7.26 -39.95 10.35
CA ALA A 195 -7.30 -41.05 11.29
C ALA A 195 -6.81 -40.57 12.67
N ILE A 196 -7.71 -40.58 13.66
CA ILE A 196 -7.43 -40.17 15.03
C ILE A 196 -7.06 -41.40 15.83
N THR A 197 -5.85 -41.45 16.33
CA THR A 197 -5.34 -42.58 17.13
C THR A 197 -5.05 -42.13 18.55
N GLN A 198 -5.20 -43.05 19.48
CA GLN A 198 -4.87 -42.89 20.90
C GLN A 198 -3.48 -43.49 21.15
N VAL A 199 -2.48 -42.64 21.37
CA VAL A 199 -1.10 -43.10 21.62
C VAL A 199 -0.91 -43.49 23.08
N ASP A 200 -1.45 -42.69 24.00
CA ASP A 200 -1.48 -42.96 25.44
C ASP A 200 -2.75 -42.40 26.09
N LYS A 201 -2.88 -42.50 27.42
CA LYS A 201 -4.09 -42.04 28.13
C LYS A 201 -4.42 -40.58 27.94
N LYS A 202 -3.45 -39.73 27.58
CA LYS A 202 -3.60 -38.26 27.45
C LYS A 202 -3.50 -37.78 26.02
N ASN A 203 -2.76 -38.47 25.16
CA ASN A 203 -2.39 -37.99 23.85
C ASN A 203 -3.14 -38.67 22.73
N LYS A 204 -3.87 -37.87 21.95
CA LYS A 204 -4.44 -38.25 20.65
C LYS A 204 -3.59 -37.59 19.56
N VAL A 205 -3.41 -38.33 18.45
CA VAL A 205 -2.66 -37.83 17.30
C VAL A 205 -3.51 -38.06 16.05
N ASP A 206 -3.59 -37.02 15.23
CA ASP A 206 -4.29 -37.02 13.95
C ASP A 206 -3.30 -37.34 12.83
N PHE A 207 -3.57 -38.41 12.11
CA PHE A 207 -2.83 -38.84 10.93
C PHE A 207 -3.66 -38.54 9.68
N LYS A 208 -3.09 -37.82 8.73
CA LYS A 208 -3.75 -37.48 7.46
C LYS A 208 -3.43 -38.55 6.41
N PHE A 209 -4.44 -39.01 5.69
CA PHE A 209 -4.27 -39.87 4.53
C PHE A 209 -3.29 -39.26 3.53
N TYR A 210 -2.38 -40.07 3.03
CA TYR A 210 -1.39 -39.63 2.04
C TYR A 210 -1.55 -40.38 0.71
N GLY A 211 -1.80 -41.68 0.75
CA GLY A 211 -1.88 -42.52 -0.43
C GLY A 211 -1.56 -43.98 -0.09
N ASP A 212 -0.76 -44.63 -0.89
CA ASP A 212 -0.27 -45.98 -0.69
C ASP A 212 1.25 -46.07 -0.87
N GLU A 213 1.80 -47.28 -0.96
CA GLU A 213 3.24 -47.50 -1.18
C GLU A 213 3.74 -47.00 -2.53
N LYS A 214 2.85 -46.80 -3.51
CA LYS A 214 3.17 -46.30 -4.84
C LYS A 214 3.28 -44.79 -4.86
N GLY A 215 2.68 -44.08 -3.88
CA GLY A 215 2.78 -42.62 -3.78
C GLY A 215 1.53 -41.93 -3.23
N LYS A 216 1.46 -40.62 -3.45
CA LYS A 216 0.32 -39.80 -3.06
C LYS A 216 -0.92 -40.12 -3.91
N ILE A 217 -2.07 -40.25 -3.26
CA ILE A 217 -3.37 -40.41 -3.91
C ILE A 217 -4.23 -39.18 -3.59
N GLU A 218 -4.77 -38.55 -4.61
CA GLU A 218 -5.76 -37.49 -4.49
C GLU A 218 -7.16 -38.10 -4.59
N LEU A 219 -8.06 -37.66 -3.73
CA LEU A 219 -9.41 -38.21 -3.61
C LEU A 219 -10.40 -37.20 -4.19
N HIS A 220 -11.06 -37.58 -5.27
CA HIS A 220 -11.97 -36.68 -6.01
C HIS A 220 -13.44 -37.07 -5.85
N SER A 221 -13.75 -38.22 -5.24
CA SER A 221 -15.13 -38.66 -5.09
C SER A 221 -15.38 -39.40 -3.78
N LYS A 222 -16.65 -39.42 -3.36
CA LYS A 222 -17.09 -40.18 -2.21
C LYS A 222 -16.86 -41.68 -2.41
N ASP A 223 -17.01 -42.20 -3.62
CA ASP A 223 -16.86 -43.65 -3.91
C ASP A 223 -15.41 -44.09 -3.67
N GLU A 224 -14.41 -43.29 -4.06
CA GLU A 224 -13.00 -43.56 -3.75
C GLU A 224 -12.75 -43.60 -2.25
N VAL A 225 -13.32 -42.64 -1.51
CA VAL A 225 -13.24 -42.59 -0.05
C VAL A 225 -13.87 -43.81 0.57
N ASP A 226 -15.06 -44.21 0.15
CA ASP A 226 -15.80 -45.37 0.70
C ASP A 226 -15.04 -46.69 0.48
N LEU A 227 -14.33 -46.84 -0.64
CA LEU A 227 -13.45 -48.01 -0.88
C LEU A 227 -12.30 -48.05 0.11
N ILE A 228 -11.66 -46.91 0.40
CA ILE A 228 -10.57 -46.81 1.38
C ILE A 228 -11.13 -47.14 2.78
N LEU A 229 -12.23 -46.49 3.16
CA LEU A 229 -12.86 -46.69 4.46
C LEU A 229 -13.22 -48.18 4.72
N LYS A 230 -13.71 -48.89 3.71
CA LYS A 230 -13.99 -50.35 3.80
C LYS A 230 -12.70 -51.11 4.08
N SER A 231 -11.58 -50.77 3.42
CA SER A 231 -10.30 -51.47 3.58
C SER A 231 -9.66 -51.24 4.96
N ILE A 232 -9.76 -50.04 5.52
CA ILE A 232 -9.13 -49.68 6.81
C ILE A 232 -10.03 -49.89 8.03
N LYS A 233 -11.29 -50.29 7.82
CA LYS A 233 -12.27 -50.48 8.89
C LYS A 233 -11.78 -51.52 9.90
N ASN A 234 -11.81 -51.16 11.19
CA ASN A 234 -11.38 -52.03 12.31
C ASN A 234 -9.93 -52.52 12.23
N LYS A 235 -9.07 -51.80 11.51
CA LYS A 235 -7.62 -52.06 11.47
C LYS A 235 -6.86 -51.02 12.31
N ASP A 236 -5.78 -51.48 12.92
CA ASP A 236 -4.91 -50.64 13.70
C ASP A 236 -3.92 -49.87 12.81
N LEU A 237 -3.43 -48.77 13.34
CA LEU A 237 -2.39 -47.95 12.72
C LEU A 237 -1.02 -48.47 13.17
N VAL A 238 -0.16 -48.78 12.20
CA VAL A 238 1.22 -49.27 12.42
C VAL A 238 2.22 -48.20 11.98
N ILE A 239 3.11 -47.77 12.87
CA ILE A 239 4.14 -46.80 12.54
C ILE A 239 5.19 -47.43 11.62
N LYS A 240 5.40 -46.86 10.45
CA LYS A 240 6.37 -47.33 9.44
C LYS A 240 7.72 -46.64 9.50
N ALA A 241 7.69 -45.34 9.74
CA ALA A 241 8.91 -44.55 9.83
C ALA A 241 8.75 -43.34 10.75
N VAL A 242 9.81 -42.99 11.47
CA VAL A 242 9.89 -41.80 12.31
C VAL A 242 11.14 -41.00 11.94
N GLU A 243 10.96 -39.92 11.18
CA GLU A 243 12.07 -39.06 10.79
C GLU A 243 12.17 -37.86 11.73
N LYS A 244 13.30 -37.71 12.41
CA LYS A 244 13.61 -36.54 13.25
C LYS A 244 14.67 -35.71 12.55
N LYS A 245 14.40 -34.41 12.33
CA LYS A 245 15.32 -33.48 11.64
C LYS A 245 15.28 -32.13 12.31
N GLU A 246 16.43 -31.46 12.38
CA GLU A 246 16.45 -30.03 12.71
C GLU A 246 16.05 -29.21 11.48
N ARG A 247 15.12 -28.28 11.67
CA ARG A 247 14.69 -27.32 10.67
C ARG A 247 15.08 -25.92 11.13
N LYS A 248 15.82 -25.21 10.29
CA LYS A 248 16.14 -23.80 10.50
C LYS A 248 15.09 -22.92 9.83
N ARG A 249 14.67 -21.88 10.53
CA ARG A 249 13.83 -20.81 10.01
C ARG A 249 14.65 -19.53 10.04
N SER A 250 14.98 -19.02 8.85
CA SER A 250 15.78 -17.81 8.73
C SER A 250 14.98 -16.56 9.04
N ALA A 251 15.69 -15.56 9.57
CA ALA A 251 15.15 -14.23 9.76
C ALA A 251 14.68 -13.63 8.42
N PRO A 252 13.63 -12.83 8.45
CA PRO A 252 13.15 -12.15 7.25
C PRO A 252 14.16 -11.06 6.82
N LYS A 253 14.19 -10.75 5.51
CA LYS A 253 14.99 -9.64 4.96
C LYS A 253 14.58 -8.29 5.56
N PRO A 254 15.47 -7.27 5.58
CA PRO A 254 15.10 -5.94 6.02
C PRO A 254 14.02 -5.34 5.11
N PHE A 255 13.37 -4.27 5.54
CA PHE A 255 12.27 -3.68 4.79
C PHE A 255 12.74 -2.92 3.55
N THR A 256 12.06 -3.18 2.43
CA THR A 256 11.89 -2.27 1.30
C THR A 256 10.56 -1.52 1.46
N THR A 257 10.29 -0.53 0.60
CA THR A 257 8.99 0.17 0.58
C THR A 257 7.83 -0.79 0.42
N SER A 258 7.94 -1.72 -0.53
CA SER A 258 6.90 -2.71 -0.81
C SER A 258 6.66 -3.64 0.38
N SER A 259 7.71 -4.25 0.93
CA SER A 259 7.57 -5.17 2.06
C SER A 259 7.09 -4.46 3.34
N LEU A 260 7.45 -3.18 3.56
CA LEU A 260 6.92 -2.38 4.66
C LEU A 260 5.42 -2.14 4.50
N GLN A 261 4.96 -1.79 3.29
CA GLN A 261 3.53 -1.59 3.02
C GLN A 261 2.73 -2.88 3.22
N GLN A 262 3.26 -4.02 2.78
CA GLN A 262 2.64 -5.34 2.95
C GLN A 262 2.50 -5.71 4.44
N GLU A 263 3.58 -5.61 5.19
CA GLU A 263 3.58 -5.98 6.62
C GLU A 263 2.76 -5.02 7.48
N ALA A 264 2.83 -3.71 7.22
CA ALA A 264 2.03 -2.72 7.93
C ALA A 264 0.53 -2.90 7.66
N SER A 265 0.16 -3.33 6.44
CA SER A 265 -1.22 -3.68 6.12
C SER A 265 -1.69 -4.90 6.91
N GLY A 266 -0.90 -5.98 6.92
CA GLY A 266 -1.26 -7.23 7.59
C GLY A 266 -1.28 -7.11 9.12
N LYS A 267 -0.27 -6.47 9.70
CA LYS A 267 -0.05 -6.45 11.16
C LYS A 267 -0.65 -5.23 11.86
N LEU A 268 -0.69 -4.09 11.20
CA LEU A 268 -1.15 -2.82 11.79
C LEU A 268 -2.48 -2.34 11.21
N SER A 269 -3.01 -3.03 10.21
CA SER A 269 -4.20 -2.62 9.45
C SER A 269 -4.05 -1.21 8.84
N PHE A 270 -2.82 -0.84 8.46
CA PHE A 270 -2.55 0.44 7.80
C PHE A 270 -2.80 0.29 6.30
N THR A 271 -3.39 1.33 5.68
CA THR A 271 -3.40 1.46 4.23
C THR A 271 -1.99 1.79 3.73
N THR A 272 -1.69 1.48 2.48
CA THR A 272 -0.40 1.84 1.84
C THR A 272 -0.13 3.34 1.97
N LYS A 273 -1.14 4.18 1.74
CA LYS A 273 -1.07 5.64 1.92
C LYS A 273 -0.73 6.02 3.35
N LYS A 274 -1.40 5.43 4.35
CA LYS A 274 -1.15 5.72 5.77
C LYS A 274 0.26 5.30 6.16
N THR A 275 0.72 4.14 5.73
CA THR A 275 2.08 3.65 5.97
C THR A 275 3.11 4.66 5.48
N MET A 276 2.97 5.16 4.25
CA MET A 276 3.93 6.12 3.70
C MET A 276 3.89 7.48 4.38
N ILE A 277 2.71 7.97 4.78
CA ILE A 277 2.59 9.23 5.54
C ILE A 277 3.30 9.12 6.89
N VAL A 278 3.09 8.03 7.63
CA VAL A 278 3.72 7.85 8.95
C VAL A 278 5.23 7.61 8.80
N ALA A 279 5.65 6.83 7.80
CA ALA A 279 7.07 6.61 7.50
C ALA A 279 7.78 7.92 7.14
N GLN A 280 7.15 8.81 6.34
CA GLN A 280 7.68 10.13 6.02
C GLN A 280 7.90 10.98 7.27
N GLN A 281 6.96 10.95 8.22
CA GLN A 281 7.12 11.66 9.48
C GLN A 281 8.30 11.14 10.31
N LEU A 282 8.46 9.81 10.39
CA LEU A 282 9.58 9.18 11.10
C LEU A 282 10.93 9.50 10.44
N TYR A 283 10.97 9.57 9.12
CA TYR A 283 12.17 9.92 8.36
C TYR A 283 12.55 11.39 8.52
N GLU A 284 11.60 12.31 8.33
CA GLU A 284 11.88 13.76 8.34
C GLU A 284 12.21 14.33 9.73
N GLY A 285 11.74 13.65 10.77
CA GLY A 285 12.08 13.97 12.15
C GLY A 285 10.87 14.11 13.07
N VAL A 286 11.01 13.52 14.23
CA VAL A 286 10.07 13.58 15.36
C VAL A 286 10.80 14.21 16.56
N ASP A 287 10.09 15.03 17.32
CA ASP A 287 10.66 15.63 18.55
C ASP A 287 10.70 14.57 19.67
N ILE A 288 11.89 14.10 20.01
CA ILE A 288 12.13 13.11 21.08
C ILE A 288 12.48 13.84 22.37
N LYS A 289 11.79 13.50 23.44
CA LYS A 289 11.97 14.12 24.77
C LYS A 289 13.46 14.01 25.22
N GLY A 290 14.06 15.13 25.56
CA GLY A 290 15.45 15.20 25.96
C GLY A 290 16.49 15.13 24.85
N LYS A 291 16.12 14.75 23.61
CA LYS A 291 17.05 14.59 22.49
C LYS A 291 16.76 15.56 21.32
N GLY A 292 15.57 16.19 21.31
CA GLY A 292 15.16 17.12 20.26
C GLY A 292 14.61 16.42 19.02
N SER A 293 14.63 17.09 17.85
CA SER A 293 14.08 16.54 16.60
C SER A 293 15.08 15.60 15.95
N LEU A 294 14.70 14.34 15.71
CA LEU A 294 15.52 13.27 15.13
C LEU A 294 14.78 12.57 14.01
N GLY A 295 15.47 12.28 12.89
CA GLY A 295 14.99 11.32 11.90
C GLY A 295 15.20 9.91 12.43
N LEU A 296 14.11 9.18 12.67
CA LEU A 296 14.17 7.89 13.36
C LEU A 296 14.43 6.72 12.44
N ILE A 297 14.21 6.86 11.14
CA ILE A 297 14.40 5.81 10.14
C ILE A 297 15.15 6.35 8.92
N THR A 298 15.73 5.45 8.14
CA THR A 298 16.34 5.74 6.84
C THR A 298 15.30 6.12 5.80
N TYR A 299 15.77 6.56 4.62
CA TYR A 299 14.93 6.94 3.49
C TYR A 299 13.94 5.85 3.11
N ILE A 300 12.70 6.25 2.87
CA ILE A 300 11.55 5.35 2.84
C ILE A 300 11.17 4.83 1.44
N ARG A 301 11.74 5.39 0.37
CA ARG A 301 11.48 4.97 -1.01
C ARG A 301 12.67 4.20 -1.53
N THR A 302 12.72 2.92 -1.23
CA THR A 302 13.82 2.04 -1.58
C THR A 302 13.33 0.63 -1.87
N ASP A 303 13.95 -0.03 -2.82
CA ASP A 303 13.85 -1.46 -3.10
C ASP A 303 15.14 -2.22 -2.69
N SER A 304 16.10 -1.50 -2.10
CA SER A 304 17.38 -2.06 -1.63
C SER A 304 17.23 -2.82 -0.31
N PHE A 305 17.96 -3.94 -0.23
CA PHE A 305 18.16 -4.69 1.02
C PHE A 305 19.53 -4.41 1.65
N ARG A 306 20.28 -3.45 1.13
CA ARG A 306 21.61 -3.10 1.65
C ARG A 306 21.50 -2.53 3.06
N ILE A 307 22.44 -2.91 3.91
CA ILE A 307 22.65 -2.37 5.25
C ILE A 307 24.09 -1.90 5.33
N SER A 308 24.33 -0.64 5.75
CA SER A 308 25.69 -0.13 5.92
C SER A 308 26.47 -0.90 7.00
N ASP A 309 27.79 -0.95 6.87
CA ASP A 309 28.65 -1.64 7.84
C ASP A 309 28.54 -1.03 9.24
N GLU A 310 28.37 0.29 9.33
CA GLU A 310 28.14 1.00 10.59
C GLU A 310 26.84 0.54 11.27
N ALA A 311 25.74 0.44 10.52
CA ALA A 311 24.45 -0.02 11.05
C ALA A 311 24.53 -1.51 11.47
N GLN A 312 25.28 -2.35 10.73
CA GLN A 312 25.50 -3.75 11.10
C GLN A 312 26.29 -3.86 12.40
N GLU A 313 27.33 -3.05 12.59
CA GLU A 313 28.13 -3.10 13.82
C GLU A 313 27.35 -2.58 15.03
N ASN A 314 26.56 -1.51 14.86
CA ASN A 314 25.67 -1.01 15.91
C ASN A 314 24.62 -2.06 16.31
N ALA A 315 24.01 -2.74 15.36
CA ALA A 315 23.06 -3.82 15.62
C ALA A 315 23.72 -5.02 16.31
N LYS A 316 24.94 -5.39 15.91
CA LYS A 316 25.73 -6.47 16.54
C LYS A 316 25.99 -6.16 18.00
N ASN A 317 26.45 -4.95 18.30
CA ASN A 317 26.73 -4.55 19.68
C ASN A 317 25.45 -4.60 20.52
N TYR A 318 24.35 -4.03 20.02
CA TYR A 318 23.05 -4.08 20.70
C TYR A 318 22.57 -5.51 20.96
N ILE A 319 22.62 -6.39 19.93
CA ILE A 319 22.19 -7.78 20.07
C ILE A 319 23.05 -8.54 21.07
N ASN A 320 24.37 -8.38 21.00
CA ASN A 320 25.29 -9.05 21.92
C ASN A 320 25.07 -8.63 23.39
N ASP A 321 24.84 -7.33 23.61
CA ASP A 321 24.63 -6.78 24.96
C ASP A 321 23.26 -7.19 25.52
N LYS A 322 22.22 -7.19 24.69
CA LYS A 322 20.83 -7.41 25.15
C LYS A 322 20.42 -8.89 25.19
N TYR A 323 20.90 -9.69 24.22
CA TYR A 323 20.43 -11.08 24.01
C TYR A 323 21.54 -12.10 24.08
N GLY A 324 22.81 -11.70 23.95
CA GLY A 324 23.97 -12.58 23.94
C GLY A 324 24.50 -12.90 22.54
N LYS A 325 25.76 -13.37 22.50
CA LYS A 325 26.48 -13.58 21.22
C LYS A 325 25.88 -14.63 20.31
N ASP A 326 25.20 -15.63 20.88
CA ASP A 326 24.58 -16.71 20.12
C ASP A 326 23.36 -16.23 19.27
N TYR A 327 22.81 -15.06 19.63
CA TYR A 327 21.70 -14.46 18.90
C TYR A 327 22.15 -13.62 17.71
N PHE A 328 23.41 -13.24 17.58
CA PHE A 328 23.89 -12.45 16.47
C PHE A 328 24.25 -13.31 15.26
N LYS A 329 23.78 -12.86 14.07
CA LYS A 329 24.16 -13.41 12.76
C LYS A 329 24.40 -12.27 11.78
N LYS A 330 25.62 -12.17 11.24
CA LYS A 330 25.92 -11.13 10.23
C LYS A 330 24.97 -11.27 9.03
N TYR A 331 24.32 -10.18 8.67
CA TYR A 331 23.48 -10.15 7.48
C TYR A 331 24.34 -10.20 6.21
N GLN A 332 23.96 -11.07 5.29
CA GLN A 332 24.56 -11.15 3.96
C GLN A 332 23.45 -11.00 2.91
N ASN A 333 23.59 -10.00 2.05
CA ASN A 333 22.65 -9.82 0.96
C ASN A 333 22.95 -10.84 -0.16
N ASN A 334 22.37 -12.05 -0.04
CA ASN A 334 22.49 -13.12 -1.02
C ASN A 334 21.48 -12.98 -2.18
N SER A 335 20.85 -11.83 -2.34
CA SER A 335 19.91 -11.64 -3.44
C SER A 335 20.70 -11.63 -4.77
N LYS A 336 20.63 -12.74 -5.50
CA LYS A 336 21.02 -12.83 -6.90
C LYS A 336 20.02 -12.07 -7.78
N SER A 337 19.65 -10.83 -7.43
CA SER A 337 18.83 -10.05 -8.34
C SER A 337 19.67 -9.71 -9.56
N LYS A 338 19.22 -10.13 -10.73
CA LYS A 338 19.81 -9.74 -12.04
C LYS A 338 19.60 -8.24 -12.34
N LYS A 339 18.85 -7.54 -11.50
CA LYS A 339 18.65 -6.08 -11.58
C LYS A 339 19.80 -5.41 -10.84
N LYS A 340 20.48 -4.49 -11.49
CA LYS A 340 21.28 -3.47 -10.80
C LYS A 340 20.32 -2.76 -9.84
N ILE A 341 20.41 -3.11 -8.56
CA ILE A 341 19.71 -2.40 -7.49
C ILE A 341 20.38 -1.03 -7.45
N GLN A 342 19.63 0.03 -7.23
CA GLN A 342 20.20 1.33 -6.90
C GLN A 342 21.09 1.16 -5.65
N ASP A 343 22.37 0.87 -5.87
CA ASP A 343 23.34 0.56 -4.80
C ASP A 343 23.57 1.75 -3.85
N ALA A 344 23.09 2.95 -4.24
CA ALA A 344 23.15 4.15 -3.43
C ALA A 344 22.20 4.10 -2.21
N HIS A 345 21.07 3.39 -2.30
CA HIS A 345 20.08 3.34 -1.23
C HIS A 345 20.34 2.21 -0.23
N GLU A 346 19.91 2.43 1.01
CA GLU A 346 19.81 1.39 2.04
C GLU A 346 18.36 0.91 2.21
N CYS A 347 18.20 -0.22 2.93
CA CYS A 347 16.89 -0.67 3.39
C CYS A 347 16.26 0.32 4.37
N ILE A 348 14.96 0.19 4.60
CA ILE A 348 14.27 0.94 5.65
C ILE A 348 14.61 0.31 7.00
N ARG A 349 15.35 1.05 7.83
CA ARG A 349 15.85 0.64 9.14
C ARG A 349 15.80 1.80 10.14
N PRO A 350 15.91 1.55 11.46
CA PRO A 350 16.12 2.62 12.42
C PRO A 350 17.47 3.30 12.17
N SER A 351 17.49 4.64 12.31
CA SER A 351 18.72 5.45 12.26
C SER A 351 19.55 5.29 13.55
N TYR A 352 18.87 4.98 14.65
CA TYR A 352 19.48 4.81 15.98
C TYR A 352 18.99 3.49 16.58
N VAL A 353 19.87 2.49 16.64
CA VAL A 353 19.54 1.15 17.15
C VAL A 353 19.28 1.18 18.67
N ASP A 354 19.99 2.05 19.38
CA ASP A 354 19.88 2.28 20.82
C ASP A 354 18.59 2.98 21.26
N LEU A 355 17.82 3.53 20.32
CA LEU A 355 16.48 4.05 20.59
C LEU A 355 15.44 2.96 20.42
N ALA A 356 15.36 2.02 21.38
CA ALA A 356 14.32 1.01 21.34
C ALA A 356 12.93 1.64 21.38
N PRO A 357 11.94 1.06 20.72
CA PRO A 357 10.60 1.66 20.62
C PRO A 357 9.98 2.02 21.96
N GLU A 358 10.16 1.17 22.96
CA GLU A 358 9.62 1.33 24.30
C GLU A 358 10.26 2.54 25.04
N ASP A 359 11.51 2.87 24.73
CA ASP A 359 12.24 3.98 25.38
C ASP A 359 11.76 5.36 24.88
N ILE A 360 11.08 5.41 23.74
CA ILE A 360 10.63 6.66 23.12
C ILE A 360 9.14 6.71 22.87
N GLU A 361 8.37 5.75 23.39
CA GLU A 361 6.90 5.65 23.20
C GLU A 361 6.18 6.95 23.53
N ASP A 362 6.53 7.59 24.66
CA ASP A 362 5.93 8.86 25.10
C ASP A 362 6.13 10.04 24.14
N SER A 363 7.10 9.92 23.22
CA SER A 363 7.40 10.96 22.23
C SER A 363 6.71 10.73 20.89
N LEU A 364 6.08 9.57 20.70
CA LEU A 364 5.48 9.15 19.44
C LEU A 364 3.95 9.14 19.50
N SER A 365 3.31 9.45 18.37
CA SER A 365 1.89 9.12 18.23
C SER A 365 1.72 7.59 18.18
N LYS A 366 0.50 7.10 18.47
CA LYS A 366 0.19 5.67 18.43
C LYS A 366 0.55 5.03 17.07
N GLU A 367 0.32 5.73 15.98
CA GLU A 367 0.65 5.26 14.65
C GLU A 367 2.17 5.27 14.40
N GLN A 368 2.86 6.31 14.83
CA GLN A 368 4.31 6.41 14.73
C GLN A 368 5.00 5.31 15.55
N PHE A 369 4.55 5.08 16.79
CA PHE A 369 5.05 4.02 17.64
C PHE A 369 4.89 2.64 16.99
N LYS A 370 3.69 2.30 16.52
CA LYS A 370 3.42 1.00 15.88
C LYS A 370 4.31 0.77 14.66
N LEU A 371 4.46 1.78 13.80
CA LEU A 371 5.26 1.63 12.58
C LEU A 371 6.76 1.60 12.89
N TYR A 372 7.23 2.45 13.81
CA TYR A 372 8.62 2.46 14.25
C TYR A 372 9.00 1.12 14.89
N LYS A 373 8.15 0.60 15.78
CA LYS A 373 8.32 -0.71 16.41
C LYS A 373 8.44 -1.82 15.37
N LEU A 374 7.56 -1.85 14.38
CA LEU A 374 7.60 -2.83 13.29
C LEU A 374 8.93 -2.76 12.50
N ILE A 375 9.41 -1.55 12.19
CA ILE A 375 10.66 -1.33 11.45
C ILE A 375 11.86 -1.74 12.30
N TRP A 376 11.88 -1.33 13.55
CA TRP A 376 12.98 -1.60 14.48
C TRP A 376 13.11 -3.10 14.78
N GLU A 377 12.01 -3.75 15.16
CA GLU A 377 11.99 -5.19 15.43
C GLU A 377 12.42 -6.00 14.19
N ARG A 378 11.95 -5.62 12.99
CA ARG A 378 12.32 -6.27 11.74
C ARG A 378 13.82 -6.16 11.47
N PHE A 379 14.38 -4.98 11.65
CA PHE A 379 15.80 -4.73 11.43
C PHE A 379 16.68 -5.53 12.40
N ILE A 380 16.37 -5.51 13.70
CA ILE A 380 17.09 -6.31 14.70
C ILE A 380 16.98 -7.80 14.35
N ALA A 381 15.78 -8.29 14.07
CA ALA A 381 15.54 -9.68 13.68
C ALA A 381 16.37 -10.10 12.46
N THR A 382 16.52 -9.22 11.47
CA THR A 382 17.33 -9.49 10.26
C THR A 382 18.80 -9.78 10.61
N MET A 383 19.29 -9.20 11.69
CA MET A 383 20.67 -9.36 12.19
C MET A 383 20.79 -10.44 13.27
N MET A 384 19.73 -11.22 13.51
CA MET A 384 19.71 -12.29 14.51
C MET A 384 19.85 -13.68 13.88
N ALA A 385 20.26 -14.64 14.70
CA ALA A 385 20.39 -16.04 14.32
C ALA A 385 19.04 -16.66 13.93
N ASP A 386 19.10 -17.69 13.10
CA ASP A 386 17.91 -18.45 12.69
C ASP A 386 17.25 -19.12 13.90
N ALA A 387 15.93 -19.20 13.88
CA ALA A 387 15.22 -20.06 14.82
C ALA A 387 15.40 -21.53 14.43
N ILE A 388 15.58 -22.39 15.41
CA ILE A 388 15.82 -23.83 15.22
C ILE A 388 14.63 -24.59 15.79
N TYR A 389 14.07 -25.48 14.99
CA TYR A 389 13.00 -26.37 15.37
C TYR A 389 13.46 -27.82 15.27
N ASP A 390 13.17 -28.62 16.27
CA ASP A 390 13.15 -30.07 16.16
C ASP A 390 11.84 -30.48 15.47
N SER A 391 11.91 -30.97 14.25
CA SER A 391 10.75 -31.46 13.49
C SER A 391 10.74 -32.98 13.45
N GLN A 392 9.55 -33.54 13.61
CA GLN A 392 9.30 -34.98 13.55
C GLN A 392 8.23 -35.25 12.49
N ASN A 393 8.55 -36.07 11.50
CA ASN A 393 7.60 -36.55 10.51
C ASN A 393 7.38 -38.06 10.75
N ILE A 394 6.15 -38.43 10.92
CA ILE A 394 5.77 -39.81 11.16
C ILE A 394 4.92 -40.33 10.01
N SER A 395 5.35 -41.44 9.44
CA SER A 395 4.60 -42.19 8.44
C SER A 395 4.08 -43.48 9.07
N ALA A 396 2.80 -43.74 8.89
CA ALA A 396 2.14 -44.93 9.42
C ALA A 396 1.27 -45.58 8.34
N SER A 397 0.99 -46.86 8.51
CA SER A 397 0.05 -47.58 7.62
C SER A 397 -1.20 -48.00 8.37
N ILE A 398 -2.33 -47.96 7.68
CA ILE A 398 -3.54 -48.70 8.05
C ILE A 398 -3.85 -49.57 6.84
N ASP A 399 -3.69 -50.90 6.99
CA ASP A 399 -3.68 -51.81 5.85
C ASP A 399 -2.57 -51.44 4.83
N LYS A 400 -2.93 -51.30 3.55
CA LYS A 400 -2.02 -50.89 2.46
C LYS A 400 -1.88 -49.36 2.31
N TYR A 401 -2.65 -48.59 3.05
CA TYR A 401 -2.68 -47.14 2.91
C TYR A 401 -1.76 -46.44 3.90
N ILE A 402 -1.11 -45.38 3.43
CA ILE A 402 -0.16 -44.58 4.20
C ILE A 402 -0.84 -43.35 4.73
N PHE A 403 -0.63 -43.08 6.02
CA PHE A 403 -1.07 -41.89 6.73
C PHE A 403 0.16 -41.15 7.29
N LYS A 404 0.13 -39.85 7.31
CA LYS A 404 1.25 -39.04 7.79
C LYS A 404 0.82 -37.99 8.82
N THR A 405 1.69 -37.75 9.79
CA THR A 405 1.57 -36.64 10.72
C THR A 405 2.91 -35.98 10.89
N SER A 406 2.92 -34.69 11.28
CA SER A 406 4.13 -33.97 11.54
C SER A 406 4.00 -33.10 12.78
N GLY A 407 5.07 -33.00 13.55
CA GLY A 407 5.19 -32.11 14.69
C GLY A 407 6.44 -31.27 14.63
N SER A 408 6.43 -30.17 15.36
CA SER A 408 7.61 -29.31 15.52
C SER A 408 7.63 -28.69 16.89
N LYS A 409 8.81 -28.68 17.50
CA LYS A 409 9.08 -28.07 18.80
C LYS A 409 10.20 -27.04 18.63
N LEU A 410 10.03 -25.85 19.18
CA LEU A 410 11.05 -24.81 19.16
C LEU A 410 12.22 -25.25 20.05
N LYS A 411 13.43 -25.31 19.48
CA LYS A 411 14.67 -25.61 20.18
C LYS A 411 15.45 -24.35 20.54
N PHE A 412 15.50 -23.41 19.62
CA PHE A 412 16.13 -22.10 19.80
C PHE A 412 15.31 -21.03 19.08
N ASP A 413 14.92 -19.99 19.80
CA ASP A 413 14.00 -18.96 19.30
C ASP A 413 14.68 -17.98 18.31
N GLY A 414 15.99 -17.78 18.39
CA GLY A 414 16.73 -16.92 17.48
C GLY A 414 16.08 -15.55 17.28
N PHE A 415 15.86 -15.15 16.02
CA PHE A 415 15.25 -13.88 15.68
C PHE A 415 13.80 -13.72 16.20
N MET A 416 13.11 -14.81 16.48
CA MET A 416 11.73 -14.78 16.99
C MET A 416 11.64 -14.20 18.40
N LYS A 417 12.77 -14.11 19.11
CA LYS A 417 12.88 -13.41 20.40
C LYS A 417 12.42 -11.96 20.32
N VAL A 418 12.69 -11.30 19.20
CA VAL A 418 12.33 -9.89 18.94
C VAL A 418 11.15 -9.78 18.01
N TYR A 419 11.05 -10.64 17.01
CA TYR A 419 10.05 -10.58 15.95
C TYR A 419 9.01 -11.70 16.10
N SER A 420 8.19 -11.61 17.13
CA SER A 420 7.24 -12.65 17.57
C SER A 420 6.08 -12.89 16.60
N PHE A 421 5.79 -11.95 15.68
CA PHE A 421 4.74 -12.09 14.64
C PHE A 421 4.93 -13.29 13.70
N SER A 422 6.02 -14.02 13.87
CA SER A 422 6.36 -15.19 13.06
C SER A 422 6.15 -16.51 13.79
N SER A 423 5.67 -16.53 15.04
CA SER A 423 5.49 -17.76 15.79
C SER A 423 4.50 -18.69 15.08
N GLN A 424 4.92 -19.93 14.82
CA GLN A 424 4.01 -21.03 14.47
C GLN A 424 3.62 -21.70 15.78
N GLU A 425 2.38 -22.17 15.88
CA GLU A 425 1.97 -23.01 17.00
C GLU A 425 2.83 -24.27 17.03
N GLU A 426 3.34 -24.60 18.19
CA GLU A 426 4.07 -25.84 18.40
C GLU A 426 3.10 -27.01 18.33
N THR A 427 3.44 -28.01 17.54
CA THR A 427 2.75 -29.29 17.53
C THR A 427 3.67 -30.35 18.10
N ILE A 428 3.52 -30.64 19.38
CA ILE A 428 4.36 -31.62 20.06
C ILE A 428 3.72 -32.99 19.91
N LEU A 429 4.40 -33.88 19.18
CA LEU A 429 3.98 -35.29 19.07
C LEU A 429 4.55 -36.09 20.24
N PRO A 430 3.78 -37.05 20.79
CA PRO A 430 4.32 -38.01 21.77
C PRO A 430 5.40 -38.89 21.12
N ASP A 431 6.22 -39.51 21.96
CA ASP A 431 7.26 -40.43 21.47
C ASP A 431 6.62 -41.71 20.92
N MET A 432 6.81 -41.93 19.62
CA MET A 432 6.33 -43.08 18.89
C MET A 432 7.51 -43.79 18.23
N LYS A 433 7.55 -45.13 18.33
CA LYS A 433 8.63 -45.92 17.74
C LYS A 433 8.12 -46.63 16.50
N GLU A 434 9.03 -46.95 15.58
CA GLU A 434 8.72 -47.78 14.43
C GLU A 434 8.16 -49.13 14.88
N GLU A 435 7.32 -49.71 14.07
CA GLU A 435 6.57 -50.98 14.32
C GLU A 435 5.58 -50.89 15.51
N SER A 436 5.43 -49.77 16.20
CA SER A 436 4.38 -49.61 17.22
C SER A 436 3.01 -49.60 16.59
N VAL A 437 2.08 -50.27 17.27
CA VAL A 437 0.68 -50.47 16.81
C VAL A 437 -0.24 -49.65 17.73
N PHE A 438 -1.09 -48.84 17.16
CA PHE A 438 -2.03 -48.01 17.89
C PHE A 438 -3.46 -48.22 17.39
N PRO A 439 -4.45 -48.31 18.29
CA PRO A 439 -5.85 -48.46 17.89
C PRO A 439 -6.36 -47.14 17.27
N VAL A 440 -7.00 -47.23 16.13
CA VAL A 440 -7.68 -46.12 15.50
C VAL A 440 -9.02 -45.89 16.21
N LYS A 441 -9.18 -44.74 16.82
CA LYS A 441 -10.41 -44.38 17.56
C LYS A 441 -11.50 -43.82 16.68
N LYS A 442 -11.11 -43.04 15.66
CA LYS A 442 -12.02 -42.40 14.71
C LYS A 442 -11.35 -42.26 13.37
N ILE A 443 -12.09 -42.51 12.31
CA ILE A 443 -11.72 -42.12 10.97
C ILE A 443 -12.72 -41.06 10.53
N ASP A 444 -12.23 -39.91 10.05
CA ASP A 444 -13.00 -38.69 9.77
C ASP A 444 -12.81 -38.28 8.30
N PRO A 445 -13.67 -38.80 7.40
CA PRO A 445 -13.65 -38.35 6.02
C PRO A 445 -14.30 -36.94 5.92
N LYS A 446 -13.66 -36.05 5.18
CA LYS A 446 -14.15 -34.66 5.01
C LYS A 446 -14.20 -34.30 3.53
N GLN A 447 -15.36 -33.84 3.11
CA GLN A 447 -15.57 -33.26 1.79
C GLN A 447 -15.11 -31.83 1.77
N HIS A 448 -14.41 -31.42 0.72
CA HIS A 448 -13.92 -30.07 0.46
C HIS A 448 -14.24 -29.68 -0.97
N PHE A 449 -14.30 -28.41 -1.20
CA PHE A 449 -14.34 -27.81 -2.55
C PHE A 449 -13.21 -26.83 -2.70
N THR A 450 -12.57 -26.81 -3.86
CA THR A 450 -11.59 -25.80 -4.19
C THR A 450 -12.22 -24.41 -4.10
N GLN A 451 -11.43 -23.42 -3.73
CA GLN A 451 -11.90 -22.04 -3.56
C GLN A 451 -11.34 -21.17 -4.68
N PRO A 452 -12.07 -20.16 -5.13
CA PRO A 452 -11.55 -19.22 -6.13
C PRO A 452 -10.33 -18.47 -5.58
N PRO A 453 -9.49 -17.92 -6.46
CA PRO A 453 -8.37 -17.11 -6.02
C PRO A 453 -8.85 -15.91 -5.18
N ALA A 454 -8.11 -15.56 -4.14
CA ALA A 454 -8.49 -14.45 -3.29
C ALA A 454 -8.41 -13.11 -4.05
N ARG A 455 -9.36 -12.22 -3.78
CA ARG A 455 -9.32 -10.83 -4.26
C ARG A 455 -8.06 -10.13 -3.78
N TYR A 456 -7.57 -9.18 -4.54
CA TYR A 456 -6.45 -8.36 -4.11
C TYR A 456 -6.82 -7.53 -2.89
N SER A 457 -5.89 -7.46 -1.93
CA SER A 457 -5.81 -6.40 -0.93
C SER A 457 -4.81 -5.34 -1.42
N GLU A 458 -4.74 -4.17 -0.76
CA GLU A 458 -3.68 -3.19 -1.07
C GLU A 458 -2.28 -3.83 -1.00
N ALA A 459 -2.05 -4.68 0.02
CA ALA A 459 -0.79 -5.38 0.23
C ALA A 459 -0.46 -6.37 -0.89
N SER A 460 -1.40 -7.26 -1.25
CA SER A 460 -1.17 -8.25 -2.30
C SER A 460 -1.07 -7.60 -3.69
N LEU A 461 -1.77 -6.49 -3.94
CA LEU A 461 -1.61 -5.73 -5.18
C LEU A 461 -0.21 -5.11 -5.28
N VAL A 462 0.30 -4.49 -4.21
CA VAL A 462 1.69 -3.97 -4.17
C VAL A 462 2.69 -5.08 -4.44
N LYS A 463 2.51 -6.25 -3.81
CA LYS A 463 3.36 -7.42 -4.04
C LYS A 463 3.36 -7.85 -5.50
N THR A 464 2.18 -7.99 -6.11
CA THR A 464 2.05 -8.40 -7.52
C THR A 464 2.66 -7.36 -8.47
N LEU A 465 2.44 -6.05 -8.23
CA LEU A 465 3.06 -4.98 -9.01
C LEU A 465 4.60 -5.05 -8.94
N GLU A 466 5.17 -5.26 -7.74
CA GLU A 466 6.61 -5.45 -7.54
C GLU A 466 7.15 -6.68 -8.28
N GLU A 467 6.48 -7.84 -8.15
CA GLU A 467 6.85 -9.09 -8.81
C GLU A 467 6.84 -8.97 -10.34
N LEU A 468 5.86 -8.25 -10.89
CA LEU A 468 5.76 -7.94 -12.32
C LEU A 468 6.72 -6.83 -12.77
N GLY A 469 7.39 -6.14 -11.86
CA GLY A 469 8.27 -5.01 -12.19
C GLY A 469 7.52 -3.72 -12.56
N ILE A 470 6.23 -3.62 -12.24
CA ILE A 470 5.34 -2.52 -12.60
C ILE A 470 5.28 -1.48 -11.48
N GLY A 471 5.63 -0.25 -11.79
CA GLY A 471 5.78 0.81 -10.80
C GLY A 471 7.10 0.72 -10.02
N ARG A 472 7.26 1.64 -9.09
CA ARG A 472 8.46 1.76 -8.24
C ARG A 472 8.03 2.20 -6.83
N PRO A 473 8.91 2.20 -5.83
CA PRO A 473 8.61 2.62 -4.45
C PRO A 473 7.79 3.92 -4.33
N SER A 474 8.04 4.88 -5.21
CA SER A 474 7.34 6.16 -5.25
C SER A 474 5.89 6.09 -5.76
N THR A 475 5.50 5.03 -6.48
CA THR A 475 4.22 4.97 -7.21
C THR A 475 3.19 4.02 -6.65
N TYR A 476 3.55 3.02 -5.85
CA TYR A 476 2.58 2.02 -5.35
C TYR A 476 1.40 2.65 -4.60
N ALA A 477 1.67 3.42 -3.55
CA ALA A 477 0.62 4.05 -2.75
C ALA A 477 -0.18 5.15 -3.51
N PRO A 478 0.44 6.02 -4.34
CA PRO A 478 -0.29 6.94 -5.21
C PRO A 478 -1.20 6.23 -6.21
N THR A 479 -0.76 5.15 -6.84
CA THR A 479 -1.57 4.38 -7.80
C THR A 479 -2.83 3.83 -7.14
N ILE A 480 -2.70 3.12 -6.01
CA ILE A 480 -3.84 2.58 -5.27
C ILE A 480 -4.79 3.70 -4.83
N SER A 481 -4.23 4.80 -4.32
CA SER A 481 -5.05 5.96 -3.94
C SER A 481 -5.83 6.53 -5.14
N THR A 482 -5.21 6.55 -6.31
CA THR A 482 -5.82 7.11 -7.53
C THR A 482 -6.97 6.24 -8.04
N ILE A 483 -6.78 4.92 -8.15
CA ILE A 483 -7.84 4.02 -8.64
C ILE A 483 -9.07 4.01 -7.73
N LEU A 484 -8.85 4.14 -6.40
CA LEU A 484 -9.94 4.31 -5.44
C LEU A 484 -10.63 5.69 -5.57
N GLN A 485 -9.88 6.78 -5.74
CA GLN A 485 -10.43 8.14 -5.90
C GLN A 485 -11.18 8.35 -7.22
N ARG A 486 -10.84 7.57 -8.25
CA ARG A 486 -11.50 7.58 -9.56
C ARG A 486 -12.73 6.68 -9.63
N ASP A 487 -13.07 6.01 -8.55
CA ASP A 487 -14.14 5.02 -8.49
C ASP A 487 -13.98 3.84 -9.47
N TYR A 488 -12.72 3.54 -9.89
CA TYR A 488 -12.46 2.34 -10.70
C TYR A 488 -12.51 1.08 -9.85
N VAL A 489 -12.15 1.23 -8.59
CA VAL A 489 -12.10 0.16 -7.59
C VAL A 489 -12.73 0.68 -6.30
N GLU A 490 -13.49 -0.17 -5.64
CA GLU A 490 -13.99 0.07 -4.28
C GLU A 490 -13.28 -0.87 -3.28
N LYS A 491 -13.24 -0.45 -2.02
CA LYS A 491 -12.69 -1.25 -0.95
C LYS A 491 -13.81 -1.79 -0.05
N LYS A 492 -13.96 -3.13 0.00
CA LYS A 492 -14.88 -3.83 0.93
C LYS A 492 -14.07 -4.65 1.94
N GLY A 493 -14.04 -4.20 3.18
CA GLY A 493 -13.12 -4.74 4.17
C GLY A 493 -11.66 -4.52 3.74
N ASN A 494 -10.92 -5.60 3.55
CA ASN A 494 -9.53 -5.57 3.03
C ASN A 494 -9.44 -5.82 1.52
N SER A 495 -10.53 -6.20 0.87
CA SER A 495 -10.55 -6.56 -0.55
C SER A 495 -10.77 -5.34 -1.44
N LEU A 496 -10.05 -5.32 -2.54
CA LEU A 496 -10.23 -4.40 -3.67
C LEU A 496 -11.14 -5.08 -4.69
N ILE A 497 -12.25 -4.45 -5.02
CA ILE A 497 -13.26 -4.97 -5.94
C ILE A 497 -13.43 -3.95 -7.08
N PRO A 498 -13.39 -4.39 -8.35
CA PRO A 498 -13.62 -3.47 -9.45
C PRO A 498 -15.07 -3.01 -9.46
N THR A 499 -15.28 -1.76 -9.80
CA THR A 499 -16.63 -1.23 -10.06
C THR A 499 -17.02 -1.50 -11.51
N GLU A 500 -18.30 -1.34 -11.85
CA GLU A 500 -18.76 -1.36 -13.24
C GLU A 500 -17.96 -0.37 -14.11
N LEU A 501 -17.71 0.83 -13.57
CA LEU A 501 -16.87 1.84 -14.23
C LEU A 501 -15.44 1.34 -14.44
N GLY A 502 -14.86 0.62 -13.47
CA GLY A 502 -13.55 0.01 -13.57
C GLY A 502 -13.47 -1.00 -14.72
N PHE A 503 -14.46 -1.87 -14.84
CA PHE A 503 -14.55 -2.82 -15.96
C PHE A 503 -14.65 -2.10 -17.32
N ILE A 504 -15.56 -1.14 -17.46
CA ILE A 504 -15.75 -0.39 -18.72
C ILE A 504 -14.48 0.35 -19.13
N VAL A 505 -13.82 1.04 -18.19
CA VAL A 505 -12.56 1.74 -18.51
C VAL A 505 -11.47 0.74 -18.88
N THR A 506 -11.39 -0.41 -18.19
CA THR A 506 -10.39 -1.45 -18.48
C THR A 506 -10.64 -2.07 -19.86
N GLU A 507 -11.88 -2.34 -20.22
CA GLU A 507 -12.27 -2.88 -21.52
C GLU A 507 -11.88 -1.92 -22.66
N ILE A 508 -12.31 -0.65 -22.57
CA ILE A 508 -11.94 0.40 -23.53
C ILE A 508 -10.41 0.52 -23.68
N MET A 509 -9.69 0.52 -22.55
CA MET A 509 -8.24 0.60 -22.57
C MET A 509 -7.61 -0.64 -23.20
N SER A 510 -8.16 -1.83 -22.92
CA SER A 510 -7.62 -3.11 -23.44
C SER A 510 -7.87 -3.30 -24.94
N GLU A 511 -8.96 -2.77 -25.46
CA GLU A 511 -9.31 -2.84 -26.88
C GLU A 511 -8.55 -1.83 -27.72
N ASN A 512 -8.43 -0.57 -27.24
CA ASN A 512 -7.94 0.54 -28.03
C ASN A 512 -6.49 0.96 -27.68
N PHE A 513 -5.99 0.65 -26.49
CA PHE A 513 -4.67 1.05 -25.98
C PHE A 513 -3.94 -0.13 -25.36
N LYS A 514 -3.83 -1.24 -26.10
CA LYS A 514 -3.29 -2.52 -25.62
C LYS A 514 -1.94 -2.38 -24.94
N GLU A 515 -1.04 -1.61 -25.51
CA GLU A 515 0.31 -1.41 -24.98
C GLU A 515 0.29 -0.74 -23.61
N ILE A 516 -0.63 0.22 -23.39
CA ILE A 516 -0.73 0.95 -22.10
C ILE A 516 -1.17 0.06 -20.95
N VAL A 517 -1.92 -1.00 -21.23
CA VAL A 517 -2.42 -1.96 -20.23
C VAL A 517 -1.70 -3.30 -20.25
N ASP A 518 -0.72 -3.44 -21.14
CA ASP A 518 0.14 -4.62 -21.18
C ASP A 518 1.13 -4.61 -19.99
N TYR A 519 1.23 -5.74 -19.31
CA TYR A 519 2.08 -5.89 -18.13
C TYR A 519 3.57 -5.81 -18.48
N THR A 520 3.95 -6.49 -19.54
CA THR A 520 5.35 -6.56 -20.01
C THR A 520 5.81 -5.20 -20.51
N PHE A 521 5.01 -4.55 -21.33
CA PHE A 521 5.31 -3.22 -21.85
C PHE A 521 5.51 -2.19 -20.72
N THR A 522 4.63 -2.20 -19.71
CA THR A 522 4.75 -1.28 -18.58
C THR A 522 5.99 -1.58 -17.73
N ALA A 523 6.34 -2.85 -17.53
CA ALA A 523 7.56 -3.25 -16.85
C ALA A 523 8.82 -2.85 -17.62
N ASP A 524 8.83 -3.03 -18.94
CA ASP A 524 9.95 -2.66 -19.82
C ASP A 524 10.15 -1.14 -19.84
N MET A 525 9.06 -0.36 -19.84
CA MET A 525 9.16 1.10 -19.70
C MET A 525 9.82 1.50 -18.39
N GLU A 526 9.44 0.88 -17.25
CA GLU A 526 10.09 1.15 -15.96
C GLU A 526 11.57 0.74 -15.96
N ASN A 527 11.92 -0.36 -16.63
CA ASN A 527 13.31 -0.78 -16.81
C ASN A 527 14.10 0.19 -17.72
N ASN A 528 13.47 0.73 -18.75
CA ASN A 528 14.11 1.73 -19.62
C ASN A 528 14.34 3.05 -18.88
N LEU A 529 13.41 3.46 -17.98
CA LEU A 529 13.63 4.61 -17.12
C LEU A 529 14.81 4.40 -16.16
N ASP A 530 15.03 3.17 -15.67
CA ASP A 530 16.20 2.83 -14.85
C ASP A 530 17.49 2.87 -15.67
N LYS A 531 17.48 2.46 -16.97
CA LYS A 531 18.64 2.58 -17.86
C LYS A 531 18.99 4.04 -18.19
N ILE A 532 18.00 4.94 -18.28
CA ILE A 532 18.26 6.39 -18.41
C ILE A 532 18.98 6.88 -17.15
N GLU A 533 18.53 6.45 -15.96
CA GLU A 533 19.16 6.79 -14.68
C GLU A 533 20.63 6.32 -14.61
N ASP A 534 20.93 5.15 -15.18
CA ASP A 534 22.30 4.61 -15.30
C ASP A 534 23.13 5.31 -16.41
N GLY A 535 22.54 6.24 -17.19
CA GLY A 535 23.20 6.92 -18.30
C GLY A 535 23.43 6.03 -19.53
N GLU A 536 22.74 4.90 -19.63
CA GLU A 536 22.90 3.93 -20.73
C GLU A 536 22.12 4.33 -21.99
N ILE A 537 21.03 5.11 -21.87
CA ILE A 537 20.12 5.46 -22.95
C ILE A 537 19.67 6.92 -22.83
N GLU A 538 19.60 7.62 -23.96
CA GLU A 538 19.04 8.97 -24.06
C GLU A 538 17.52 8.95 -23.88
N TRP A 539 16.99 9.82 -23.04
CA TRP A 539 15.59 9.82 -22.67
C TRP A 539 14.63 10.15 -23.82
N GLN A 540 15.05 10.99 -24.78
CA GLN A 540 14.24 11.37 -25.94
C GLN A 540 13.92 10.16 -26.82
N ASN A 541 14.86 9.24 -26.98
CA ASN A 541 14.65 8.02 -27.77
C ASN A 541 13.54 7.17 -27.19
N ILE A 542 13.53 6.99 -25.87
CA ILE A 542 12.48 6.22 -25.19
C ILE A 542 11.11 6.90 -25.33
N VAL A 543 11.05 8.22 -25.22
CA VAL A 543 9.79 8.96 -25.37
C VAL A 543 9.29 8.89 -26.82
N LYS A 544 10.17 8.98 -27.79
CA LYS A 544 9.85 8.89 -29.22
C LYS A 544 9.30 7.51 -29.60
N ASP A 545 10.01 6.45 -29.18
CA ASP A 545 9.59 5.07 -29.41
C ASP A 545 8.22 4.76 -28.77
N PHE A 546 7.93 5.38 -27.64
CA PHE A 546 6.65 5.29 -26.96
C PHE A 546 5.55 6.10 -27.66
N TYR A 547 5.85 7.31 -28.15
CA TYR A 547 4.84 8.24 -28.62
C TYR A 547 4.24 7.84 -29.97
N SER A 548 5.03 7.34 -30.91
CA SER A 548 4.56 7.01 -32.25
C SER A 548 3.42 5.96 -32.27
N PRO A 549 3.53 4.80 -31.59
CA PRO A 549 2.42 3.84 -31.49
C PRO A 549 1.22 4.38 -30.71
N LEU A 550 1.48 5.21 -29.67
CA LEU A 550 0.41 5.84 -28.89
C LEU A 550 -0.45 6.76 -29.75
N GLU A 551 0.17 7.58 -30.61
CA GLU A 551 -0.55 8.52 -31.47
C GLU A 551 -1.46 7.79 -32.46
N GLU A 552 -0.97 6.75 -33.13
CA GLU A 552 -1.79 5.89 -34.00
C GLU A 552 -2.97 5.26 -33.25
N SER A 553 -2.73 4.80 -32.03
CA SER A 553 -3.78 4.20 -31.20
C SER A 553 -4.85 5.23 -30.80
N ILE A 554 -4.45 6.49 -30.55
CA ILE A 554 -5.36 7.59 -30.22
C ILE A 554 -6.27 7.94 -31.40
N GLU A 555 -5.71 8.05 -32.60
CA GLU A 555 -6.49 8.37 -33.81
C GLU A 555 -7.58 7.31 -34.02
N LYS A 556 -7.21 6.03 -34.00
CA LYS A 556 -8.14 4.91 -34.10
C LYS A 556 -9.20 4.91 -32.99
N ALA A 557 -8.80 5.19 -31.75
CA ALA A 557 -9.68 5.18 -30.59
C ALA A 557 -10.75 6.28 -30.63
N VAL A 558 -10.43 7.47 -31.15
CA VAL A 558 -11.38 8.57 -31.30
C VAL A 558 -12.56 8.18 -32.20
N GLU A 559 -12.27 7.44 -33.27
CA GLU A 559 -13.27 6.96 -34.23
C GLU A 559 -14.05 5.74 -33.72
N ASN A 560 -13.36 4.75 -33.17
CA ASN A 560 -13.91 3.45 -32.84
C ASN A 560 -14.71 3.38 -31.52
N ILE A 561 -14.35 4.20 -30.53
CA ILE A 561 -15.01 4.12 -29.22
C ILE A 561 -16.41 4.74 -29.30
N GLU A 562 -17.44 3.95 -29.09
CA GLU A 562 -18.81 4.43 -28.93
C GLU A 562 -19.00 5.13 -27.59
N LYS A 563 -20.02 6.00 -27.50
CA LYS A 563 -20.35 6.69 -26.26
C LYS A 563 -21.04 5.74 -25.30
N VAL A 564 -20.40 5.45 -24.19
CA VAL A 564 -20.95 4.61 -23.12
C VAL A 564 -21.82 5.47 -22.20
N ILE A 565 -23.07 5.09 -22.05
CA ILE A 565 -24.02 5.73 -21.14
C ILE A 565 -24.10 4.88 -19.88
N LEU A 566 -23.50 5.36 -18.79
CA LEU A 566 -23.60 4.73 -17.46
C LEU A 566 -24.94 5.09 -16.83
N GLU A 567 -25.90 4.19 -16.87
CA GLU A 567 -27.22 4.35 -16.24
C GLU A 567 -27.46 3.22 -15.25
N GLU A 568 -27.36 3.49 -13.96
CA GLU A 568 -27.81 2.56 -12.92
C GLU A 568 -29.34 2.67 -12.81
N LYS A 569 -30.07 1.59 -13.01
CA LYS A 569 -31.52 1.56 -12.84
C LYS A 569 -31.92 1.83 -11.40
N THR A 570 -33.02 2.54 -11.21
CA THR A 570 -33.64 2.75 -9.91
C THR A 570 -35.10 2.28 -9.95
N ASP A 571 -35.66 1.96 -8.79
CA ASP A 571 -37.10 1.64 -8.67
C ASP A 571 -37.99 2.89 -8.69
N GLU A 572 -37.40 4.07 -8.94
CA GLU A 572 -38.15 5.34 -8.94
C GLU A 572 -38.73 5.67 -10.30
N ILE A 573 -39.89 6.30 -10.28
CA ILE A 573 -40.63 6.78 -11.46
C ILE A 573 -40.54 8.31 -11.47
N CYS A 574 -40.45 8.88 -12.66
CA CYS A 574 -40.41 10.31 -12.89
C CYS A 574 -41.76 10.95 -12.64
N ASP A 575 -41.81 11.88 -11.69
CA ASP A 575 -43.05 12.61 -11.35
C ASP A 575 -43.59 13.53 -12.47
N ILE A 576 -42.77 13.77 -13.52
CA ILE A 576 -43.13 14.66 -14.64
C ILE A 576 -43.74 13.88 -15.81
N CYS A 577 -43.15 12.74 -16.20
CA CYS A 577 -43.53 12.00 -17.40
C CYS A 577 -43.85 10.52 -17.18
N GLY A 578 -43.77 10.01 -15.95
CA GLY A 578 -44.09 8.62 -15.63
C GLY A 578 -43.06 7.58 -16.10
N SER A 579 -41.93 8.00 -16.70
CA SER A 579 -40.89 7.07 -17.15
C SER A 579 -40.01 6.64 -15.98
N GLU A 580 -39.28 5.50 -16.13
CA GLU A 580 -38.27 5.04 -15.19
C GLU A 580 -37.23 6.14 -14.93
N MET A 581 -36.73 6.20 -13.71
CA MET A 581 -35.62 7.07 -13.37
C MET A 581 -34.34 6.24 -13.25
N VAL A 582 -33.22 6.85 -13.63
CA VAL A 582 -31.88 6.24 -13.60
C VAL A 582 -30.89 7.15 -12.87
N ILE A 583 -29.90 6.57 -12.26
CA ILE A 583 -28.82 7.35 -11.67
C ILE A 583 -27.90 7.83 -12.80
N LYS A 584 -27.79 9.14 -12.96
CA LYS A 584 -26.87 9.81 -13.89
C LYS A 584 -25.76 10.54 -13.10
N PHE A 585 -24.64 10.78 -13.76
CA PHE A 585 -23.52 11.50 -13.17
C PHE A 585 -23.51 12.96 -13.64
N GLY A 586 -23.68 13.90 -12.71
CA GLY A 586 -23.65 15.33 -12.99
C GLY A 586 -22.37 16.00 -12.46
N ARG A 587 -22.28 17.33 -12.70
CA ARG A 587 -21.13 18.15 -12.25
C ARG A 587 -20.88 18.08 -10.74
N PHE A 588 -21.90 17.78 -9.94
CA PHE A 588 -21.87 17.76 -8.49
C PHE A 588 -21.95 16.34 -7.89
N GLY A 589 -21.84 15.30 -8.71
CA GLY A 589 -21.91 13.90 -8.30
C GLY A 589 -23.10 13.15 -8.91
N LYS A 590 -23.41 11.96 -8.35
CA LYS A 590 -24.53 11.14 -8.75
C LYS A 590 -25.86 11.83 -8.42
N PHE A 591 -26.86 11.75 -9.32
CA PHE A 591 -28.23 12.19 -9.10
C PHE A 591 -29.20 11.28 -9.84
N ILE A 592 -30.42 11.16 -9.37
CA ILE A 592 -31.47 10.41 -10.04
C ILE A 592 -32.10 11.33 -11.08
N ALA A 593 -32.17 10.87 -12.32
CA ALA A 593 -32.78 11.62 -13.43
C ALA A 593 -33.76 10.73 -14.21
N CYS A 594 -34.74 11.35 -14.82
CA CYS A 594 -35.59 10.66 -15.77
C CYS A 594 -34.76 10.03 -16.91
N LYS A 595 -35.13 8.83 -17.36
CA LYS A 595 -34.47 8.16 -18.48
C LYS A 595 -34.44 9.06 -19.72
N ASN A 596 -35.50 9.86 -19.92
CA ASN A 596 -35.63 10.81 -21.03
C ASN A 596 -34.93 12.17 -20.77
N TYR A 597 -34.03 12.28 -19.79
CA TYR A 597 -33.26 13.50 -19.59
C TYR A 597 -32.24 13.68 -20.72
N PRO A 598 -32.06 14.85 -21.34
CA PRO A 598 -32.52 16.20 -20.91
C PRO A 598 -33.90 16.66 -21.43
N GLU A 599 -34.59 15.88 -22.23
CA GLU A 599 -35.91 16.25 -22.76
C GLU A 599 -36.95 16.36 -21.63
N CYS A 600 -36.97 15.38 -20.74
CA CYS A 600 -37.70 15.48 -19.49
C CYS A 600 -36.71 15.90 -18.37
N LYS A 601 -36.95 17.03 -17.73
CA LYS A 601 -36.10 17.60 -16.68
C LYS A 601 -36.35 17.01 -15.27
N GLY A 602 -37.03 15.87 -15.16
CA GLY A 602 -37.29 15.19 -13.90
C GLY A 602 -35.98 14.75 -13.27
N THR A 603 -35.63 15.31 -12.11
CA THR A 603 -34.42 14.96 -11.35
C THR A 603 -34.71 14.90 -9.86
N LYS A 604 -34.12 13.92 -9.18
CA LYS A 604 -34.17 13.77 -7.71
C LYS A 604 -32.76 13.64 -7.14
N PRO A 605 -32.48 14.21 -5.96
CA PRO A 605 -31.23 14.00 -5.31
C PRO A 605 -31.15 12.55 -4.75
N ILE A 606 -29.98 11.93 -4.76
CA ILE A 606 -29.76 10.67 -4.06
C ILE A 606 -29.69 10.99 -2.56
N LEU A 607 -30.65 10.44 -1.79
CA LEU A 607 -30.77 10.66 -0.36
C LEU A 607 -30.08 9.53 0.40
N GLU A 608 -28.96 9.82 1.04
CA GLU A 608 -28.28 8.90 1.95
C GLU A 608 -28.98 8.88 3.31
N ARG A 609 -29.88 7.91 3.53
CA ARG A 609 -30.68 7.74 4.75
C ARG A 609 -29.83 7.06 5.83
N ILE A 610 -29.93 7.52 7.08
CA ILE A 610 -29.24 6.90 8.20
C ILE A 610 -30.08 5.87 8.98
N GLY A 611 -31.27 5.54 8.47
CA GLY A 611 -32.16 4.55 9.05
C GLY A 611 -32.97 5.05 10.26
N ILE A 612 -33.04 6.36 10.48
CA ILE A 612 -33.74 6.98 11.62
C ILE A 612 -34.84 7.91 11.09
N LYS A 613 -36.02 7.84 11.69
CA LYS A 613 -37.13 8.77 11.41
C LYS A 613 -36.79 10.17 11.92
N CYS A 614 -37.30 11.19 11.25
CA CYS A 614 -37.10 12.57 11.65
C CYS A 614 -37.72 12.83 13.03
N PRO A 615 -36.94 13.33 14.01
CA PRO A 615 -37.46 13.55 15.36
C PRO A 615 -38.48 14.69 15.47
N GLU A 616 -38.60 15.56 14.44
CA GLU A 616 -39.52 16.68 14.42
C GLU A 616 -40.83 16.37 13.70
N CYS A 617 -40.80 15.71 12.53
CA CYS A 617 -42.02 15.48 11.75
C CYS A 617 -42.47 14.02 11.71
N SER A 618 -41.66 13.07 12.13
CA SER A 618 -41.91 11.61 12.15
C SER A 618 -42.21 10.97 10.77
N ASP A 619 -42.60 11.74 9.77
CA ASP A 619 -42.93 11.27 8.42
C ASP A 619 -41.69 11.11 7.53
N GLY A 620 -40.73 12.03 7.67
CA GLY A 620 -39.46 12.00 6.92
C GLY A 620 -38.40 11.15 7.60
N ASP A 621 -37.39 10.79 6.80
CA ASP A 621 -36.19 10.12 7.31
C ASP A 621 -35.07 11.13 7.53
N VAL A 622 -34.17 10.85 8.49
CA VAL A 622 -32.96 11.64 8.62
C VAL A 622 -31.97 11.24 7.53
N ILE A 623 -31.48 12.23 6.81
CA ILE A 623 -30.56 12.06 5.67
C ILE A 623 -29.28 12.84 5.89
N ILE A 624 -28.20 12.34 5.30
CA ILE A 624 -26.89 13.01 5.27
C ILE A 624 -26.93 14.09 4.17
N ARG A 625 -26.53 15.30 4.52
CA ARG A 625 -26.37 16.43 3.60
C ARG A 625 -24.97 17.03 3.73
N LYS A 626 -24.52 17.72 2.69
CA LYS A 626 -23.24 18.46 2.69
C LYS A 626 -23.48 19.93 2.42
N THR A 627 -22.83 20.79 3.17
CA THR A 627 -22.78 22.23 2.89
C THR A 627 -21.99 22.51 1.61
N LYS A 628 -22.09 23.73 1.05
CA LYS A 628 -21.27 24.18 -0.09
C LYS A 628 -19.75 24.05 0.14
N LYS A 629 -19.31 24.04 1.41
CA LYS A 629 -17.91 23.85 1.81
C LYS A 629 -17.55 22.39 2.12
N GLY A 630 -18.46 21.43 1.85
CA GLY A 630 -18.23 19.99 2.04
C GLY A 630 -18.45 19.46 3.46
N ARG A 631 -18.84 20.30 4.44
CA ARG A 631 -19.14 19.85 5.82
C ARG A 631 -20.44 19.07 5.86
N ILE A 632 -20.42 17.88 6.49
CA ILE A 632 -21.58 17.02 6.69
C ILE A 632 -22.50 17.60 7.78
N PHE A 633 -23.81 17.49 7.55
CA PHE A 633 -24.88 17.73 8.50
C PHE A 633 -26.05 16.77 8.23
N TYR A 634 -26.92 16.61 9.19
CA TYR A 634 -28.08 15.73 9.11
C TYR A 634 -29.35 16.58 8.97
N GLY A 635 -30.23 16.22 8.06
CA GLY A 635 -31.47 16.94 7.82
C GLY A 635 -32.65 16.02 7.50
N CYS A 636 -33.85 16.54 7.47
CA CYS A 636 -35.03 15.78 7.10
C CYS A 636 -35.15 15.60 5.58
N SER A 637 -35.59 14.40 5.14
CA SER A 637 -35.90 14.11 3.73
C SER A 637 -37.10 14.92 3.21
N SER A 638 -38.03 15.32 4.10
CA SER A 638 -39.23 16.10 3.78
C SER A 638 -38.97 17.62 3.68
N PHE A 639 -37.71 18.06 3.64
CA PHE A 639 -37.41 19.48 3.38
C PHE A 639 -37.98 19.92 2.00
N PRO A 640 -38.63 21.10 1.86
CA PRO A 640 -38.70 22.22 2.82
C PRO A 640 -39.87 22.17 3.83
N LYS A 641 -40.73 21.14 3.80
CA LYS A 641 -41.87 21.02 4.73
C LYS A 641 -41.41 20.87 6.19
N CYS A 642 -40.39 20.07 6.42
CA CYS A 642 -39.72 19.96 7.69
C CYS A 642 -38.29 20.52 7.60
N ARG A 643 -37.94 21.41 8.55
CA ARG A 643 -36.63 22.10 8.55
C ARG A 643 -35.64 21.53 9.56
N PHE A 644 -35.85 20.29 10.01
CA PHE A 644 -34.95 19.63 10.92
C PHE A 644 -33.51 19.64 10.42
N VAL A 645 -32.56 20.05 11.27
CA VAL A 645 -31.12 20.09 11.01
C VAL A 645 -30.36 19.74 12.29
N SER A 646 -29.39 18.84 12.17
CA SER A 646 -28.43 18.51 13.22
C SER A 646 -26.99 18.45 12.69
N TRP A 647 -26.02 18.97 13.45
CA TRP A 647 -24.60 18.89 13.11
C TRP A 647 -23.95 17.59 13.61
N ASP A 648 -24.50 17.04 14.70
CA ASP A 648 -24.11 15.73 15.21
C ASP A 648 -25.12 14.68 14.74
N ARG A 649 -24.70 13.44 14.60
CA ARG A 649 -25.54 12.34 14.10
C ARG A 649 -26.63 11.99 15.11
N PRO A 650 -27.92 12.11 14.80
CA PRO A 650 -29.00 11.58 15.64
C PRO A 650 -28.85 10.08 15.84
N ASN A 651 -29.16 9.56 17.04
CA ASN A 651 -29.11 8.13 17.34
C ASN A 651 -30.49 7.44 17.30
N GLY A 652 -31.57 8.22 17.14
CA GLY A 652 -32.95 7.71 17.08
C GLY A 652 -33.67 7.62 18.43
N GLU A 653 -32.99 7.90 19.55
CA GLU A 653 -33.55 7.88 20.89
C GLU A 653 -33.90 9.28 21.38
N LYS A 654 -34.83 9.34 22.33
CA LYS A 654 -35.19 10.57 23.07
C LYS A 654 -34.48 10.66 24.41
N CYS A 655 -34.18 11.87 24.80
CA CYS A 655 -33.56 12.15 26.08
C CYS A 655 -34.51 11.86 27.24
N PRO A 656 -34.15 11.02 28.23
CA PRO A 656 -35.00 10.71 29.34
C PRO A 656 -35.23 11.89 30.32
N LYS A 657 -34.41 12.96 30.21
CA LYS A 657 -34.54 14.15 31.07
C LYS A 657 -35.44 15.25 30.47
N CYS A 658 -35.44 15.44 29.14
CA CYS A 658 -36.11 16.59 28.53
C CYS A 658 -36.83 16.26 27.20
N ASP A 659 -36.97 15.00 26.84
CA ASP A 659 -37.64 14.47 25.62
C ASP A 659 -37.05 14.97 24.27
N SER A 660 -35.97 15.76 24.27
CA SER A 660 -35.24 16.14 23.06
C SER A 660 -34.52 14.93 22.46
N PHE A 661 -34.21 14.97 21.16
CA PHE A 661 -33.48 13.85 20.54
C PHE A 661 -32.02 13.76 21.02
N LEU A 662 -31.50 12.55 21.05
CA LEU A 662 -30.11 12.30 21.38
C LEU A 662 -29.24 12.28 20.13
N VAL A 663 -27.98 12.70 20.28
CA VAL A 663 -26.99 12.74 19.22
C VAL A 663 -25.70 12.05 19.63
N ILE A 664 -25.01 11.46 18.65
CA ILE A 664 -23.68 10.89 18.80
C ILE A 664 -22.65 11.98 18.54
N ALA A 665 -22.03 12.48 19.60
CA ALA A 665 -20.93 13.43 19.50
C ALA A 665 -19.60 12.68 19.40
N LYS A 666 -18.88 12.87 18.29
CA LYS A 666 -17.54 12.31 18.08
C LYS A 666 -16.48 13.32 18.49
N THR A 667 -15.63 12.93 19.43
CA THR A 667 -14.33 13.59 19.65
C THR A 667 -13.24 12.83 18.92
N LYS A 668 -12.00 13.31 18.94
CA LYS A 668 -10.87 12.62 18.29
C LYS A 668 -10.61 11.21 18.86
N THR A 669 -11.07 10.91 20.05
CA THR A 669 -10.74 9.68 20.80
C THR A 669 -11.95 8.92 21.34
N THR A 670 -13.14 9.53 21.43
CA THR A 670 -14.33 8.92 22.03
C THR A 670 -15.60 9.29 21.28
N GLU A 671 -16.57 8.37 21.28
CA GLU A 671 -17.97 8.63 20.91
C GLU A 671 -18.80 8.68 22.18
N LYS A 672 -19.60 9.71 22.35
CA LYS A 672 -20.53 9.86 23.47
C LYS A 672 -21.92 10.19 22.95
N ILE A 673 -22.94 9.63 23.59
CA ILE A 673 -24.34 9.99 23.33
C ILE A 673 -24.72 11.13 24.26
N LYS A 674 -25.16 12.26 23.72
CA LYS A 674 -25.58 13.42 24.48
C LYS A 674 -26.92 13.97 24.03
N CYS A 675 -27.59 14.73 24.88
CA CYS A 675 -28.80 15.46 24.52
C CYS A 675 -28.49 16.53 23.47
N SER A 676 -29.39 16.70 22.49
CA SER A 676 -29.31 17.78 21.49
C SER A 676 -29.64 19.16 22.07
N ASN A 677 -30.38 19.19 23.17
CA ASN A 677 -30.66 20.43 23.89
C ASN A 677 -29.44 20.84 24.72
N LYS A 678 -28.91 22.02 24.40
CA LYS A 678 -27.72 22.58 25.08
C LYS A 678 -27.88 22.87 26.54
N GLU A 679 -29.12 23.03 26.99
CA GLU A 679 -29.46 23.29 28.40
C GLU A 679 -29.66 22.00 29.22
N CYS A 680 -29.61 20.84 28.58
CA CYS A 680 -29.74 19.54 29.23
C CYS A 680 -28.35 18.86 29.32
N ASP A 681 -28.01 18.47 30.53
CA ASP A 681 -26.72 17.84 30.88
C ASP A 681 -26.68 16.31 30.68
N TYR A 682 -27.70 15.73 30.04
CA TYR A 682 -27.76 14.29 29.84
C TYR A 682 -26.67 13.82 28.84
N GLU A 683 -25.79 12.94 29.34
CA GLU A 683 -24.73 12.27 28.60
C GLU A 683 -24.67 10.78 28.99
N LYS A 684 -24.44 9.89 27.99
CA LYS A 684 -24.33 8.42 28.18
C LYS A 684 -23.10 7.89 27.48
#